data_3995267bce619b133f04dc118766a8da
#
_entry.id   3995267bce619b133f04dc118766a8da
#
_cell.length_a   1.000
_cell.length_b   1.000
_cell.length_c   1.000
_cell.angle_alpha   90.00
_cell.angle_beta   90.00
_cell.angle_gamma   90.00
#
_symmetry.space_group_name_H-M   'P 1'
#
loop_
_entity.id
_entity.type
_entity.pdbx_description
1 polymer ?
#
loop_
_entity_poly.entity_id
_entity_poly.type
_entity_poly.pdbx_seq_one_letter_code
_entity_poly.pdbx_strand_id
1 'polypeptide(L)'
;MALKVEEKKELIKKFAREKGDTGSPEIQIALLSTKIDKLAEHLKEHKKDVHSRRGLLSMVAKRRRLLSYLQKKDEVRYKALXXXXXXXXXXXXXXXXXXXXXXXXXXXXXXXXXXVGVVNLGFTNGKYIVNPTNSEMGESDLDLVVSSTKEAVLMIETGAKEVSEQVIVDGVKMAFDEAQNINSAIEEFAAEKKVARDTYEEATPSKELEEKVHKLVTKDIPDLVKNMATHEGASDVFMEMVKAVSEKIENEDDKKWVAEIIDHIKKDYIREQILKKGIRPDGRKLTEIRPLASEVSFLPRTHGSGLFTRGQTQVLSIATLGGTQMGQLLESAEGEQEKRYIHHYSMPPFTTGEVGRVGNVGRREIGHGALAEKALMPVIPSVEVFPYAIRVVSEVMSSNGSTSMASVCGSSLALMDAGVPITAPVSGIAMGLIIDGKDVAIMSDIMGIEDFNGDMDFKVAGTAKGITAIQLDVKTLNLTPSILEKALAQAKTGRAEMLKSVTDAISEPRKEVSKYAPKIKMVKVPVDKIGELIGPGGKAIKKLMADTGTQINVEDDGSVAISGIEKDGITKAVEYIEGLGKEIMAGEIYEGEVVRIMPFGAFVNILPGKDGMVHVSDMGEGYVADANDVVKIGDKVQVRVKEVDEMGRVNLSMRMDPSTDKPKEDRRP
;
A
#
# COMPACT_ATOMS: atom_id res chain seq x y z
N MET A 1 7.06 36.86 -1.25
CA MET A 1 8.24 37.71 -1.49
C MET A 1 8.85 37.44 -2.86
N ALA A 2 9.05 38.45 -3.66
CA ALA A 2 9.72 38.34 -4.95
C ALA A 2 11.24 38.35 -4.77
N LEU A 3 11.96 37.61 -5.58
CA LEU A 3 13.42 37.67 -5.64
C LEU A 3 13.84 38.96 -6.34
N LYS A 4 14.91 39.61 -5.87
CA LYS A 4 15.50 40.77 -6.53
C LYS A 4 16.00 40.37 -7.93
N VAL A 5 16.00 41.29 -8.86
CA VAL A 5 16.38 41.04 -10.27
C VAL A 5 17.81 40.48 -10.35
N GLU A 6 18.72 41.04 -9.57
CA GLU A 6 20.12 40.61 -9.53
C GLU A 6 20.26 39.18 -9.02
N GLU A 7 19.60 38.83 -7.92
CA GLU A 7 19.59 37.46 -7.35
C GLU A 7 19.06 36.45 -8.36
N LYS A 8 18.01 36.83 -9.06
CA LYS A 8 17.39 35.96 -10.07
C LYS A 8 18.37 35.70 -11.23
N LYS A 9 19.06 36.77 -11.69
CA LYS A 9 20.07 36.66 -12.75
C LYS A 9 21.24 35.75 -12.35
N GLU A 10 21.73 35.89 -11.10
CA GLU A 10 22.82 35.08 -10.57
C GLU A 10 22.43 33.59 -10.50
N LEU A 11 21.23 33.31 -9.98
CA LEU A 11 20.73 31.95 -9.90
C LEU A 11 20.58 31.31 -11.31
N ILE A 12 20.02 32.05 -12.26
CA ILE A 12 19.91 31.60 -13.65
C ILE A 12 21.30 31.29 -14.21
N LYS A 13 22.27 32.19 -14.05
CA LYS A 13 23.65 32.00 -14.52
C LYS A 13 24.30 30.75 -13.90
N LYS A 14 24.06 30.50 -12.60
CA LYS A 14 24.66 29.40 -11.84
C LYS A 14 24.08 28.01 -12.24
N PHE A 15 22.79 27.96 -12.55
CA PHE A 15 22.09 26.68 -12.78
C PHE A 15 21.66 26.47 -14.24
N ALA A 16 21.96 27.42 -15.14
CA ALA A 16 21.67 27.27 -16.58
C ALA A 16 22.51 26.14 -17.19
N ARG A 17 21.87 25.31 -18.00
CA ARG A 17 22.50 24.19 -18.72
C ARG A 17 23.33 24.67 -19.91
N GLU A 18 22.87 25.75 -20.51
CA GLU A 18 23.51 26.36 -21.69
C GLU A 18 23.20 27.85 -21.75
N LYS A 19 23.90 28.57 -22.60
CA LYS A 19 23.70 30.02 -22.77
C LYS A 19 22.27 30.28 -23.27
N GLY A 20 21.55 31.11 -22.53
CA GLY A 20 20.14 31.45 -22.85
C GLY A 20 19.10 30.60 -22.15
N ASP A 21 19.49 29.54 -21.41
CA ASP A 21 18.55 28.76 -20.63
C ASP A 21 17.99 29.60 -19.46
N THR A 22 16.67 29.77 -19.42
CA THR A 22 15.99 30.50 -18.37
C THR A 22 14.85 29.70 -17.75
N GLY A 23 14.61 28.48 -18.25
CA GLY A 23 13.41 27.71 -17.92
C GLY A 23 13.61 26.23 -17.61
N SER A 24 14.82 25.71 -17.59
CA SER A 24 15.07 24.31 -17.26
C SER A 24 14.58 23.96 -15.85
N PRO A 25 14.26 22.70 -15.58
CA PRO A 25 13.88 22.27 -14.23
C PRO A 25 14.91 22.71 -13.18
N GLU A 26 16.20 22.65 -13.48
CA GLU A 26 17.28 23.06 -12.59
C GLU A 26 17.12 24.54 -12.13
N ILE A 27 16.88 25.42 -13.09
CA ILE A 27 16.68 26.86 -12.81
C ILE A 27 15.41 27.07 -12.00
N GLN A 28 14.32 26.42 -12.39
CA GLN A 28 13.05 26.55 -11.68
C GLN A 28 13.15 26.05 -10.25
N ILE A 29 13.84 24.92 -10.01
CA ILE A 29 14.08 24.36 -8.67
C ILE A 29 14.94 25.32 -7.85
N ALA A 30 16.02 25.88 -8.42
CA ALA A 30 16.90 26.83 -7.73
C ALA A 30 16.13 28.09 -7.31
N LEU A 31 15.35 28.67 -8.22
CA LEU A 31 14.53 29.86 -7.93
C LEU A 31 13.48 29.59 -6.84
N LEU A 32 12.81 28.41 -6.90
CA LEU A 32 11.83 28.01 -5.89
C LEU A 32 12.50 27.80 -4.54
N SER A 33 13.66 27.14 -4.49
CA SER A 33 14.41 26.90 -3.24
C SER A 33 14.75 28.21 -2.54
N THR A 34 15.29 29.17 -3.25
CA THR A 34 15.61 30.48 -2.68
C THR A 34 14.36 31.22 -2.17
N LYS A 35 13.25 31.15 -2.90
CA LYS A 35 11.97 31.73 -2.47
C LYS A 35 11.43 31.06 -1.22
N ILE A 36 11.53 29.74 -1.15
CA ILE A 36 11.10 28.93 0.00
C ILE A 36 11.89 29.35 1.24
N ASP A 37 13.22 29.44 1.13
CA ASP A 37 14.09 29.83 2.24
C ASP A 37 13.72 31.24 2.79
N LYS A 38 13.55 32.21 1.90
CA LYS A 38 13.14 33.57 2.29
C LYS A 38 11.77 33.59 2.96
N LEU A 39 10.83 32.83 2.44
CA LEU A 39 9.48 32.79 2.99
C LEU A 39 9.42 32.01 4.31
N ALA A 40 10.25 30.96 4.45
CA ALA A 40 10.41 30.25 5.72
C ALA A 40 10.98 31.18 6.80
N GLU A 41 11.97 32.00 6.45
CA GLU A 41 12.55 33.00 7.35
C GLU A 41 11.51 34.04 7.78
N HIS A 42 10.76 34.59 6.82
CA HIS A 42 9.64 35.51 7.10
C HIS A 42 8.63 34.89 8.09
N LEU A 43 8.29 33.61 7.92
CA LEU A 43 7.30 32.93 8.78
C LEU A 43 7.83 32.65 10.20
N LYS A 44 9.14 32.63 10.42
CA LYS A 44 9.70 32.55 11.78
C LYS A 44 9.32 33.81 12.60
N GLU A 45 9.34 34.98 11.96
CA GLU A 45 8.97 36.25 12.59
C GLU A 45 7.45 36.50 12.59
N HIS A 46 6.77 36.08 11.51
CA HIS A 46 5.35 36.33 11.29
C HIS A 46 4.54 35.03 11.31
N LYS A 47 4.52 34.34 12.45
CA LYS A 47 3.93 33.00 12.65
C LYS A 47 2.43 32.90 12.32
N LYS A 48 1.69 34.03 12.32
CA LYS A 48 0.25 34.06 12.05
C LYS A 48 -0.10 34.37 10.58
N ASP A 49 0.89 34.57 9.71
CA ASP A 49 0.67 34.89 8.30
C ASP A 49 0.24 33.62 7.53
N VAL A 50 -1.08 33.38 7.47
CA VAL A 50 -1.71 32.23 6.83
C VAL A 50 -1.50 32.24 5.31
N HIS A 51 -1.51 33.45 4.69
CA HIS A 51 -1.33 33.58 3.24
C HIS A 51 0.08 33.18 2.83
N SER A 52 1.09 33.67 3.55
CA SER A 52 2.49 33.30 3.30
C SER A 52 2.74 31.80 3.57
N ARG A 53 2.08 31.23 4.58
CA ARG A 53 2.15 29.79 4.87
C ARG A 53 1.57 28.95 3.71
N ARG A 54 0.40 29.34 3.18
CA ARG A 54 -0.19 28.71 1.99
C ARG A 54 0.73 28.80 0.77
N GLY A 55 1.30 29.99 0.55
CA GLY A 55 2.27 30.23 -0.52
C GLY A 55 3.51 29.34 -0.39
N LEU A 56 4.02 29.17 0.84
CA LEU A 56 5.17 28.30 1.12
C LEU A 56 4.85 26.86 0.75
N LEU A 57 3.72 26.34 1.20
CA LEU A 57 3.30 24.94 0.91
C LEU A 57 3.16 24.71 -0.60
N SER A 58 2.56 25.67 -1.32
CA SER A 58 2.41 25.58 -2.78
C SER A 58 3.78 25.57 -3.49
N MET A 59 4.73 26.39 -3.05
CA MET A 59 6.08 26.43 -3.64
C MET A 59 6.87 25.16 -3.34
N VAL A 60 6.74 24.61 -2.14
CA VAL A 60 7.36 23.33 -1.75
C VAL A 60 6.82 22.20 -2.63
N ALA A 61 5.49 22.12 -2.81
CA ALA A 61 4.85 21.12 -3.67
C ALA A 61 5.31 21.24 -5.13
N LYS A 62 5.39 22.48 -5.66
CA LYS A 62 5.87 22.72 -7.03
C LYS A 62 7.34 22.30 -7.20
N ARG A 63 8.21 22.67 -6.23
CA ARG A 63 9.62 22.26 -6.26
C ARG A 63 9.75 20.75 -6.27
N ARG A 64 8.96 20.06 -5.45
CA ARG A 64 8.96 18.59 -5.34
C ARG A 64 8.57 17.93 -6.67
N ARG A 65 7.51 18.41 -7.34
CA ARG A 65 7.11 17.90 -8.66
C ARG A 65 8.23 18.05 -9.70
N LEU A 66 8.92 19.19 -9.70
CA LEU A 66 10.03 19.42 -10.62
C LEU A 66 11.23 18.51 -10.32
N LEU A 67 11.53 18.26 -9.03
CA LEU A 67 12.58 17.34 -8.62
C LEU A 67 12.24 15.89 -9.03
N SER A 68 11.03 15.46 -8.81
CA SER A 68 10.55 14.13 -9.20
C SER A 68 10.60 13.96 -10.74
N TYR A 69 10.15 14.97 -11.46
CA TYR A 69 10.22 14.97 -12.93
C TYR A 69 11.68 14.84 -13.41
N LEU A 70 12.59 15.64 -12.82
CA LEU A 70 14.01 15.60 -13.20
C LEU A 70 14.65 14.25 -12.87
N GLN A 71 14.31 13.68 -11.72
CA GLN A 71 14.79 12.37 -11.29
C GLN A 71 14.38 11.27 -12.28
N LYS A 72 13.12 11.25 -12.69
CA LYS A 72 12.59 10.27 -13.66
C LYS A 72 13.20 10.46 -15.06
N LYS A 73 13.44 11.71 -15.46
CA LYS A 73 13.93 12.04 -16.80
C LYS A 73 15.44 11.88 -16.94
N ASP A 74 16.20 12.24 -15.91
CA ASP A 74 17.68 12.20 -15.94
C ASP A 74 18.23 12.19 -14.51
N GLU A 75 18.50 11.00 -14.01
CA GLU A 75 18.96 10.78 -12.65
C GLU A 75 20.32 11.43 -12.36
N VAL A 76 21.19 11.50 -13.37
CA VAL A 76 22.54 12.12 -13.24
C VAL A 76 22.38 13.62 -13.00
N ARG A 77 21.54 14.30 -13.79
CA ARG A 77 21.22 15.73 -13.62
C ARG A 77 20.55 15.99 -12.26
N TYR A 78 19.63 15.12 -11.86
CA TYR A 78 18.97 15.22 -10.55
C TYR A 78 19.99 15.12 -9.41
N LYS A 79 20.90 14.16 -9.46
CA LYS A 79 21.95 13.98 -8.42
C LYS A 79 22.90 15.18 -8.38
N ALA A 80 23.29 15.73 -9.51
CA ALA A 80 24.11 16.93 -9.62
C ALA A 80 23.40 18.15 -8.99
N LEU A 81 22.16 18.31 -9.24
CA LEU A 81 21.37 19.42 -8.65
C LEU A 81 21.17 19.24 -7.14
N UNK A 82 20.86 18.14 -6.85
CA UNK A 82 20.70 17.85 -5.46
C UNK A 82 21.96 18.09 -4.65
N UNK A 83 23.04 17.91 -5.21
CA UNK A 83 24.26 18.19 -4.56
C UNK A 83 24.50 19.68 -4.48
N UNK A 84 24.10 20.35 -5.45
CA UNK A 84 24.19 21.74 -5.53
C UNK A 84 23.20 22.57 -4.74
N UNK A 85 22.12 22.00 -4.46
CA UNK A 85 21.09 22.71 -3.74
C UNK A 85 21.06 22.40 -2.27
N UNK A 86 21.84 21.56 -1.86
CA UNK A 86 21.89 21.11 -0.54
C UNK A 86 20.53 20.72 0.03
N UNK A 87 19.93 20.22 -0.72
CA UNK A 87 18.64 19.81 -0.38
C UNK A 87 18.69 18.53 0.31
N UNK A 88 19.18 18.57 1.34
CA UNK A 88 19.22 17.36 2.10
C UNK A 88 17.85 17.03 2.57
N UNK A 89 17.44 16.07 2.22
CA UNK A 89 16.19 15.60 2.64
C UNK A 89 16.38 14.98 3.97
N UNK A 90 15.84 15.31 4.84
CA UNK A 90 15.83 14.79 6.18
C UNK A 90 15.06 13.54 6.21
N UNK A 91 15.70 12.72 5.98
CA UNK A 91 15.14 11.40 5.95
C UNK A 91 14.87 10.91 7.32
N UNK A 92 14.77 10.24 7.76
CA UNK A 92 14.46 9.45 8.87
C UNK A 92 13.52 10.18 9.83
N UNK A 93 12.66 10.43 9.41
CA UNK A 93 11.64 11.02 10.22
C UNK A 93 11.10 10.10 11.29
N UNK A 94 11.02 8.94 11.06
CA UNK A 94 10.57 7.98 12.03
C UNK A 94 11.69 7.60 12.97
N UNK A 95 12.69 7.35 12.55
CA UNK A 95 13.82 7.01 13.34
C UNK A 95 14.35 8.23 14.10
N UNK A 96 14.17 9.21 13.57
CA UNK A 96 14.47 10.42 14.21
C UNK A 96 13.50 10.82 15.27
N UNK A 97 12.49 10.50 15.05
CA UNK A 97 11.47 10.75 16.05
C UNK A 97 11.63 9.82 17.24
N UNK A 98 11.98 8.77 17.00
CA UNK A 98 12.28 7.84 18.07
C UNK A 98 13.57 8.22 18.78
N UNK A 99 14.40 8.55 18.19
CA UNK A 99 15.59 8.98 18.74
C UNK A 99 15.46 10.30 19.45
N UNK A 100 14.71 11.01 18.97
CA UNK A 100 14.36 12.21 19.59
C UNK A 100 13.49 12.07 20.79
N UNK A 101 12.75 11.23 20.67
CA UNK A 101 11.89 10.95 21.80
C UNK A 101 12.66 10.29 22.92
N UNK A 102 13.47 9.52 22.62
CA UNK A 102 14.29 8.89 23.58
C UNK A 102 15.32 9.85 24.16
N UNK A 103 15.73 10.64 23.44
CA UNK A 103 16.58 11.62 23.89
C UNK A 103 15.86 12.66 24.75
N UNK A 104 14.79 12.88 24.47
CA UNK A 104 13.99 13.75 25.26
C UNK A 104 13.53 13.11 26.56
N UNK A 105 13.29 11.98 26.47
CA UNK A 105 12.95 11.24 27.64
C UNK A 105 14.13 11.05 28.59
N UNK A 106 15.09 10.89 28.13
CA UNK A 106 16.25 10.74 28.92
C UNK A 106 16.76 12.06 29.50
N UNK A 107 16.40 13.01 28.93
CA UNK A 107 16.71 14.31 29.40
C UNK A 107 15.67 14.94 30.31
N UNK A 108 14.65 14.31 30.36
CA UNK A 108 13.60 14.77 31.20
C UNK A 108 13.60 14.13 32.55
N UNK A 109 12.92 14.60 33.46
CA UNK A 109 12.78 14.12 34.82
C UNK A 109 11.88 12.92 34.94
N UNK A 110 11.31 12.58 33.87
CA UNK A 110 10.45 11.41 34.00
C UNK A 110 11.26 10.15 34.22
N UNK A 111 10.71 9.26 34.75
CA UNK A 111 11.31 7.98 35.07
C UNK A 111 11.40 7.15 33.84
N UNK A 112 12.14 7.22 33.07
CA UNK A 112 12.35 6.38 31.96
C UNK A 112 13.21 5.27 32.43
N UNK A 113 12.76 4.27 32.31
CA UNK A 113 13.39 3.09 32.78
C UNK A 113 14.52 2.65 31.93
N UNK A 114 14.39 2.87 30.73
CA UNK A 114 15.45 2.41 29.89
C UNK A 114 15.67 3.36 28.72
N UNK A 115 16.64 3.48 28.26
CA UNK A 115 16.95 4.01 26.99
C UNK A 115 16.53 3.04 25.97
N VAL A 116 15.98 3.44 24.87
CA VAL A 116 15.51 2.61 23.75
C VAL A 116 16.20 3.06 22.47
N GLY A 117 16.99 2.21 21.90
CA GLY A 117 17.59 2.41 20.56
C GLY A 117 16.65 1.82 19.50
N VAL A 118 16.56 2.54 18.38
CA VAL A 118 15.75 2.09 17.23
C VAL A 118 16.67 1.97 16.01
N VAL A 119 16.64 0.86 15.31
CA VAL A 119 17.46 0.60 14.12
C VAL A 119 16.54 0.14 13.00
N ASN A 120 16.73 0.71 11.83
CA ASN A 120 16.11 0.21 10.60
C ASN A 120 17.14 -0.58 9.81
N LEU A 121 16.74 -1.74 9.29
CA LEU A 121 17.60 -2.59 8.42
C LEU A 121 16.91 -2.84 7.08
N GLY A 122 17.69 -2.66 6.01
CA GLY A 122 17.39 -3.20 4.70
C GLY A 122 18.16 -4.51 4.47
N PHE A 123 17.78 -5.25 3.42
CA PHE A 123 18.44 -6.49 3.02
C PHE A 123 18.42 -6.59 1.49
N THR A 124 19.60 -6.54 0.88
CA THR A 124 19.73 -6.53 -0.59
C THR A 124 20.89 -7.45 -0.98
N ASN A 125 20.64 -8.38 -1.90
CA ASN A 125 21.66 -9.30 -2.42
C ASN A 125 22.41 -10.07 -1.30
N GLY A 126 21.67 -10.51 -0.29
CA GLY A 126 22.24 -11.31 0.80
C GLY A 126 22.97 -10.50 1.88
N LYS A 127 22.92 -9.17 1.83
CA LYS A 127 23.59 -8.29 2.79
C LYS A 127 22.63 -7.34 3.49
N TYR A 128 22.83 -7.16 4.78
CA TYR A 128 22.07 -6.16 5.56
C TYR A 128 22.70 -4.77 5.40
N ILE A 129 21.84 -3.77 5.37
CA ILE A 129 22.22 -2.35 5.34
C ILE A 129 21.58 -1.69 6.56
N VAL A 130 22.42 -1.15 7.45
CA VAL A 130 21.96 -0.44 8.65
C VAL A 130 21.52 0.96 8.28
N ASN A 131 20.30 1.34 8.66
CA ASN A 131 19.71 2.65 8.40
C ASN A 131 19.83 3.04 6.92
N PRO A 132 19.24 2.23 6.01
CA PRO A 132 19.38 2.46 4.58
C PRO A 132 18.77 3.80 4.14
N THR A 133 19.36 4.39 3.11
CA THR A 133 18.77 5.55 2.41
C THR A 133 17.49 5.12 1.69
N ASN A 134 16.68 6.09 1.27
CA ASN A 134 15.46 5.80 0.50
C ASN A 134 15.76 5.03 -0.80
N SER A 135 16.87 5.34 -1.47
CA SER A 135 17.28 4.62 -2.69
C SER A 135 17.65 3.17 -2.38
N GLU A 136 18.40 2.94 -1.32
CA GLU A 136 18.77 1.58 -0.89
C GLU A 136 17.54 0.79 -0.43
N MET A 137 16.61 1.44 0.28
CA MET A 137 15.35 0.80 0.70
C MET A 137 14.48 0.41 -0.50
N GLY A 138 14.47 1.21 -1.56
CA GLY A 138 13.74 0.90 -2.79
C GLY A 138 14.15 -0.43 -3.43
N GLU A 139 15.42 -0.79 -3.29
CA GLU A 139 15.98 -2.05 -3.82
C GLU A 139 15.94 -3.20 -2.81
N SER A 140 15.56 -2.91 -1.57
CA SER A 140 15.61 -3.87 -0.47
C SER A 140 14.45 -4.88 -0.53
N ASP A 141 14.75 -6.12 -0.11
CA ASP A 141 13.75 -7.17 0.11
C ASP A 141 13.19 -7.16 1.53
N LEU A 142 13.71 -6.27 2.39
CA LEU A 142 13.36 -6.20 3.80
C LEU A 142 13.35 -4.75 4.27
N ASP A 143 12.30 -4.37 4.98
CA ASP A 143 12.22 -3.15 5.76
C ASP A 143 11.93 -3.58 7.20
N LEU A 144 13.00 -3.69 8.01
CA LEU A 144 12.93 -4.22 9.38
C LEU A 144 13.28 -3.11 10.37
N VAL A 145 12.30 -2.71 11.19
CA VAL A 145 12.52 -1.76 12.29
C VAL A 145 12.51 -2.55 13.60
N VAL A 146 13.57 -2.38 14.40
CA VAL A 146 13.69 -3.02 15.72
C VAL A 146 13.94 -1.94 16.77
N SER A 147 13.13 -1.96 17.82
CA SER A 147 13.35 -1.14 19.02
C SER A 147 13.81 -2.04 20.15
N SER A 148 14.87 -1.65 20.84
CA SER A 148 15.41 -2.48 21.93
C SER A 148 16.02 -1.64 23.06
N THR A 149 15.94 -2.20 24.27
CA THR A 149 16.71 -1.73 25.42
C THR A 149 18.10 -2.36 25.38
N LYS A 150 18.89 -2.18 26.40
CA LYS A 150 20.16 -2.89 26.57
C LYS A 150 20.00 -4.41 26.68
N GLU A 151 18.87 -4.86 27.20
CA GLU A 151 18.68 -6.25 27.61
C GLU A 151 17.71 -7.01 26.68
N ALA A 152 16.76 -6.31 26.06
CA ALA A 152 15.66 -6.97 25.38
C ALA A 152 15.16 -6.22 24.13
N VAL A 153 14.63 -6.98 23.18
CA VAL A 153 13.84 -6.46 22.07
C VAL A 153 12.47 -6.08 22.61
N LEU A 154 11.98 -4.88 22.25
CA LEU A 154 10.67 -4.37 22.67
C LEU A 154 9.65 -4.42 21.55
N MET A 155 10.07 -4.10 20.32
CA MET A 155 9.16 -4.00 19.19
C MET A 155 9.89 -4.35 17.90
N ILE A 156 9.18 -5.05 17.04
CA ILE A 156 9.63 -5.32 15.67
C ILE A 156 8.47 -4.95 14.74
N GLU A 157 8.79 -4.21 13.67
CA GLU A 157 7.87 -3.98 12.57
C GLU A 157 8.60 -4.29 11.27
N THR A 158 7.97 -5.10 10.41
CA THR A 158 8.63 -5.55 9.19
C THR A 158 7.66 -5.56 8.01
N GLY A 159 8.17 -5.09 6.88
CA GLY A 159 7.64 -5.40 5.55
C GLY A 159 8.72 -6.16 4.79
N ALA A 160 8.35 -7.20 4.04
CA ALA A 160 9.36 -8.05 3.37
C ALA A 160 8.82 -8.67 2.09
N LYS A 161 9.71 -8.98 1.16
CA LYS A 161 9.39 -9.64 -0.11
C LYS A 161 9.69 -11.14 -0.01
N GLU A 162 8.86 -11.84 0.78
CA GLU A 162 8.94 -13.30 0.96
C GLU A 162 10.31 -13.78 1.47
N VAL A 163 10.87 -13.10 2.48
CA VAL A 163 12.16 -13.49 3.08
C VAL A 163 11.98 -14.68 4.04
N SER A 164 13.07 -15.42 4.26
CA SER A 164 13.06 -16.56 5.20
C SER A 164 13.04 -16.09 6.66
N GLU A 165 12.60 -16.97 7.53
CA GLU A 165 12.63 -16.77 8.98
C GLU A 165 14.06 -16.47 9.47
N GLN A 166 15.06 -17.11 8.87
CA GLN A 166 16.48 -16.90 9.25
C GLN A 166 16.93 -15.47 8.96
N VAL A 167 16.50 -14.90 7.82
CA VAL A 167 16.79 -13.49 7.47
C VAL A 167 16.23 -12.55 8.56
N ILE A 168 15.02 -12.82 9.04
CA ILE A 168 14.41 -12.03 10.13
C ILE A 168 15.22 -12.18 11.42
N VAL A 169 15.54 -13.41 11.84
CA VAL A 169 16.27 -13.67 13.09
C VAL A 169 17.64 -13.01 13.09
N ASP A 170 18.40 -13.19 12.01
CA ASP A 170 19.74 -12.59 11.88
C ASP A 170 19.67 -11.06 11.82
N GLY A 171 18.66 -10.53 11.12
CA GLY A 171 18.42 -9.09 11.06
C GLY A 171 18.09 -8.51 12.45
N VAL A 172 17.25 -9.19 13.22
CA VAL A 172 16.92 -8.75 14.60
C VAL A 172 18.16 -8.76 15.49
N LYS A 173 19.00 -9.80 15.39
CA LYS A 173 20.27 -9.87 16.14
C LYS A 173 21.18 -8.68 15.78
N MET A 174 21.36 -8.41 14.50
CA MET A 174 22.17 -7.28 14.02
C MET A 174 21.60 -5.94 14.51
N ALA A 175 20.29 -5.72 14.34
CA ALA A 175 19.64 -4.49 14.79
C ALA A 175 19.74 -4.29 16.30
N PHE A 176 19.62 -5.37 17.08
CA PHE A 176 19.79 -5.35 18.53
C PHE A 176 21.20 -4.88 18.88
N ASP A 177 22.23 -5.46 18.25
CA ASP A 177 23.64 -5.09 18.51
C ASP A 177 23.90 -3.62 18.12
N GLU A 178 23.40 -3.16 16.98
CA GLU A 178 23.57 -1.76 16.55
C GLU A 178 22.81 -0.79 17.49
N ALA A 179 21.66 -1.19 18.00
CA ALA A 179 20.88 -0.38 18.95
C ALA A 179 21.65 -0.11 20.25
N GLN A 180 22.60 -0.99 20.63
CA GLN A 180 23.41 -0.78 21.83
C GLN A 180 24.31 0.46 21.71
N ASN A 181 24.79 0.75 20.50
CA ASN A 181 25.57 1.98 20.24
C ASN A 181 24.69 3.22 20.51
N ILE A 182 23.44 3.18 20.06
CA ILE A 182 22.44 4.26 20.25
C ILE A 182 22.13 4.38 21.75
N ASN A 183 21.87 3.27 22.44
CA ASN A 183 21.56 3.27 23.86
C ASN A 183 22.72 3.86 24.68
N SER A 184 23.96 3.49 24.36
CA SER A 184 25.15 4.03 25.04
C SER A 184 25.28 5.55 24.82
N ALA A 185 25.09 5.99 23.59
CA ALA A 185 25.14 7.44 23.27
C ALA A 185 24.07 8.22 24.03
N ILE A 186 22.85 7.68 24.16
CA ILE A 186 21.77 8.31 24.94
C ILE A 186 22.16 8.39 26.42
N GLU A 187 22.76 7.34 26.98
CA GLU A 187 23.21 7.32 28.37
C GLU A 187 24.32 8.35 28.64
N GLU A 188 25.32 8.42 27.76
CA GLU A 188 26.40 9.39 27.85
C GLU A 188 25.82 10.83 27.84
N PHE A 189 24.93 11.11 26.92
CA PHE A 189 24.27 12.41 26.80
C PHE A 189 23.48 12.74 28.08
N ALA A 190 22.72 11.79 28.62
CA ALA A 190 21.95 11.97 29.84
C ALA A 190 22.86 12.24 31.05
N ALA A 191 23.97 11.50 31.13
CA ALA A 191 24.96 11.66 32.22
C ALA A 191 25.62 13.05 32.18
N GLU A 192 25.93 13.58 30.98
CA GLU A 192 26.47 14.94 30.83
C GLU A 192 25.52 16.01 31.40
N LYS A 193 24.23 15.81 31.27
CA LYS A 193 23.21 16.78 31.71
C LYS A 193 22.97 16.76 33.22
N LYS A 194 23.36 15.71 33.92
CA LYS A 194 23.26 15.56 35.39
C LYS A 194 21.83 15.85 35.90
N VAL A 195 20.82 15.41 35.17
CA VAL A 195 19.41 15.66 35.54
C VAL A 195 19.03 14.75 36.71
N ALA A 196 18.56 15.36 37.79
CA ALA A 196 17.99 14.61 38.92
C ALA A 196 16.66 13.99 38.48
N ARG A 197 16.48 12.71 38.73
CA ARG A 197 15.26 12.01 38.40
C ARG A 197 14.20 12.18 39.46
N ASP A 198 12.98 12.41 39.03
CA ASP A 198 11.82 12.42 39.92
C ASP A 198 11.57 11.01 40.43
N THR A 199 11.10 10.92 41.67
CA THR A 199 10.69 9.67 42.30
C THR A 199 9.19 9.68 42.53
N TYR A 200 8.58 8.51 42.46
CA TYR A 200 7.16 8.35 42.82
C TYR A 200 6.97 7.04 43.59
N GLU A 201 5.97 7.04 44.43
CA GLU A 201 5.55 5.81 45.12
C GLU A 201 4.34 5.25 44.38
N GLU A 202 4.43 4.01 43.96
CA GLU A 202 3.32 3.32 43.33
C GLU A 202 2.28 2.98 44.37
N ALA A 203 1.05 3.42 44.19
CA ALA A 203 -0.05 3.05 45.07
C ALA A 203 -0.35 1.55 44.82
N THR A 204 -0.42 0.80 45.89
CA THR A 204 -0.71 -0.63 45.89
C THR A 204 -1.77 -0.96 46.94
N PRO A 205 -2.56 -2.02 46.70
CA PRO A 205 -3.49 -2.47 47.73
C PRO A 205 -2.73 -3.02 48.96
N SER A 206 -3.41 -3.01 50.12
CA SER A 206 -2.83 -3.60 51.33
C SER A 206 -2.77 -5.14 51.21
N LYS A 207 -1.78 -5.76 51.82
CA LYS A 207 -1.64 -7.23 51.82
C LYS A 207 -2.87 -7.92 52.41
N GLU A 208 -3.47 -7.29 53.43
CA GLU A 208 -4.69 -7.81 54.08
C GLU A 208 -5.84 -7.88 53.07
N LEU A 209 -5.99 -6.84 52.25
CA LEU A 209 -7.02 -6.80 51.22
C LEU A 209 -6.73 -7.86 50.14
N GLU A 210 -5.49 -7.97 49.71
CA GLU A 210 -5.09 -8.99 48.71
C GLU A 210 -5.43 -10.40 49.20
N GLU A 211 -5.07 -10.74 50.45
CA GLU A 211 -5.37 -12.04 51.07
C GLU A 211 -6.87 -12.29 51.19
N LYS A 212 -7.63 -11.26 51.57
CA LYS A 212 -9.09 -11.35 51.72
C LYS A 212 -9.75 -11.64 50.37
N VAL A 213 -9.37 -10.87 49.34
CA VAL A 213 -9.93 -11.07 47.96
C VAL A 213 -9.51 -12.44 47.44
N HIS A 214 -8.24 -12.83 47.61
CA HIS A 214 -7.72 -14.13 47.20
C HIS A 214 -8.56 -15.28 47.78
N LYS A 215 -8.83 -15.25 49.08
CA LYS A 215 -9.67 -16.28 49.76
C LYS A 215 -11.08 -16.33 49.16
N LEU A 216 -11.65 -15.19 48.79
CA LEU A 216 -13.01 -15.08 48.24
C LEU A 216 -13.13 -15.66 46.83
N VAL A 217 -12.08 -15.55 45.97
CA VAL A 217 -12.20 -15.86 44.55
C VAL A 217 -11.47 -17.12 44.09
N THR A 218 -10.48 -17.65 44.84
CA THR A 218 -9.58 -18.71 44.35
C THR A 218 -10.33 -19.91 43.75
N LYS A 219 -11.42 -20.32 44.40
CA LYS A 219 -12.21 -21.49 43.96
C LYS A 219 -12.95 -21.25 42.67
N ASP A 220 -13.29 -19.99 42.36
CA ASP A 220 -14.14 -19.61 41.24
C ASP A 220 -13.30 -19.15 40.01
N ILE A 221 -11.99 -18.90 40.20
CA ILE A 221 -11.11 -18.45 39.14
C ILE A 221 -11.06 -19.41 37.94
N PRO A 222 -10.97 -20.76 38.12
CA PRO A 222 -10.99 -21.68 36.96
C PRO A 222 -12.25 -21.54 36.11
N ASP A 223 -13.41 -21.41 36.71
CA ASP A 223 -14.68 -21.24 36.00
C ASP A 223 -14.76 -19.86 35.36
N LEU A 224 -14.28 -18.81 36.04
CA LEU A 224 -14.18 -17.46 35.47
C LEU A 224 -13.36 -17.49 34.16
N VAL A 225 -12.15 -18.07 34.18
CA VAL A 225 -11.25 -18.14 33.02
C VAL A 225 -11.90 -18.91 31.89
N LYS A 226 -12.53 -20.05 32.19
CA LYS A 226 -13.20 -20.87 31.18
C LYS A 226 -14.36 -20.08 30.54
N ASN A 227 -15.17 -19.42 31.35
CA ASN A 227 -16.31 -18.63 30.86
C ASN A 227 -15.83 -17.46 30.00
N MET A 228 -14.79 -16.74 30.42
CA MET A 228 -14.19 -15.64 29.66
C MET A 228 -13.62 -16.11 28.31
N ALA A 229 -13.12 -17.35 28.24
CA ALA A 229 -12.55 -17.90 27.01
C ALA A 229 -13.64 -18.34 26.01
N THR A 230 -14.81 -18.73 26.48
CA THR A 230 -15.85 -19.39 25.66
C THR A 230 -17.11 -18.56 25.39
N HIS A 231 -17.33 -17.51 26.17
CA HIS A 231 -18.55 -16.68 26.05
C HIS A 231 -18.26 -15.34 25.37
N GLU A 232 -19.21 -14.88 24.59
CA GLU A 232 -19.27 -13.48 24.15
C GLU A 232 -19.59 -12.62 25.40
N GLY A 233 -19.01 -11.44 25.49
CA GLY A 233 -19.17 -10.59 26.67
C GLY A 233 -18.29 -11.03 27.86
N ALA A 234 -17.09 -11.50 27.56
CA ALA A 234 -16.11 -11.92 28.59
C ALA A 234 -15.87 -10.87 29.68
N SER A 235 -15.95 -9.58 29.34
CA SER A 235 -15.81 -8.47 30.29
C SER A 235 -16.94 -8.44 31.31
N ASP A 236 -18.16 -8.81 30.90
CA ASP A 236 -19.32 -8.81 31.79
C ASP A 236 -19.20 -9.89 32.88
N VAL A 237 -18.74 -11.08 32.50
CA VAL A 237 -18.49 -12.18 33.44
C VAL A 237 -17.47 -11.77 34.51
N PHE A 238 -16.38 -11.10 34.10
CA PHE A 238 -15.36 -10.56 35.01
C PHE A 238 -15.94 -9.51 35.93
N MET A 239 -16.71 -8.55 35.38
CA MET A 239 -17.28 -7.45 36.16
C MET A 239 -18.37 -7.92 37.16
N GLU A 240 -19.09 -9.00 36.82
CA GLU A 240 -20.03 -9.62 37.76
C GLU A 240 -19.29 -10.16 39.01
N MET A 241 -18.14 -10.82 38.79
CA MET A 241 -17.30 -11.29 39.91
C MET A 241 -16.77 -10.12 40.75
N VAL A 242 -16.24 -9.07 40.05
CA VAL A 242 -15.74 -7.86 40.73
C VAL A 242 -16.85 -7.26 41.61
N LYS A 243 -18.07 -7.13 41.10
CA LYS A 243 -19.21 -6.59 41.85
C LYS A 243 -19.55 -7.44 43.09
N ALA A 244 -19.67 -8.77 42.88
CA ALA A 244 -20.00 -9.71 43.98
C ALA A 244 -18.94 -9.67 45.09
N VAL A 245 -17.67 -9.54 44.77
CA VAL A 245 -16.59 -9.44 45.75
C VAL A 245 -16.59 -8.06 46.41
N SER A 246 -16.80 -6.99 45.67
CA SER A 246 -16.82 -5.61 46.18
C SER A 246 -17.91 -5.42 47.24
N GLU A 247 -19.07 -6.11 47.10
CA GLU A 247 -20.14 -6.08 48.07
C GLU A 247 -19.74 -6.66 49.43
N LYS A 248 -18.68 -7.49 49.46
CA LYS A 248 -18.14 -8.12 50.69
C LYS A 248 -16.98 -7.32 51.30
N ILE A 249 -16.62 -6.20 50.70
CA ILE A 249 -15.56 -5.30 51.19
C ILE A 249 -16.22 -4.09 51.82
N GLU A 250 -15.93 -3.85 53.10
CA GLU A 250 -16.57 -2.78 53.88
C GLU A 250 -15.98 -1.40 53.55
N ASN A 251 -14.68 -1.31 53.35
CA ASN A 251 -13.99 -0.04 53.11
C ASN A 251 -14.15 0.40 51.67
N GLU A 252 -14.77 1.55 51.45
CA GLU A 252 -14.98 2.11 50.10
C GLU A 252 -13.68 2.39 49.33
N ASP A 253 -12.61 2.80 50.04
CA ASP A 253 -11.31 3.04 49.40
C ASP A 253 -10.64 1.73 48.93
N ASP A 254 -10.95 0.62 49.56
CA ASP A 254 -10.45 -0.70 49.18
C ASP A 254 -11.17 -1.27 47.96
N LYS A 255 -12.46 -0.91 47.78
CA LYS A 255 -13.27 -1.40 46.65
C LYS A 255 -12.63 -1.11 45.26
N LYS A 256 -11.94 0.03 45.14
CA LYS A 256 -11.26 0.41 43.87
C LYS A 256 -10.17 -0.57 43.43
N TRP A 257 -9.60 -1.33 44.40
CA TRP A 257 -8.53 -2.30 44.13
C TRP A 257 -9.03 -3.70 43.78
N VAL A 258 -10.33 -4.00 44.04
CA VAL A 258 -10.88 -5.36 43.87
C VAL A 258 -10.68 -5.89 42.44
N ALA A 259 -10.99 -5.07 41.45
CA ALA A 259 -10.85 -5.47 40.05
C ALA A 259 -9.39 -5.81 39.71
N GLU A 260 -8.44 -4.98 40.15
CA GLU A 260 -7.01 -5.17 39.91
C GLU A 260 -6.50 -6.45 40.60
N ILE A 261 -6.91 -6.68 41.85
CA ILE A 261 -6.50 -7.88 42.60
C ILE A 261 -7.04 -9.15 41.91
N ILE A 262 -8.31 -9.16 41.49
CA ILE A 262 -8.91 -10.31 40.79
C ILE A 262 -8.20 -10.53 39.45
N ASP A 263 -7.88 -9.44 38.75
CA ASP A 263 -7.16 -9.52 37.47
C ASP A 263 -5.77 -10.16 37.65
N HIS A 264 -5.04 -9.78 38.69
CA HIS A 264 -3.73 -10.38 38.99
C HIS A 264 -3.86 -11.88 39.32
N ILE A 265 -4.85 -12.27 40.16
CA ILE A 265 -5.08 -13.68 40.50
C ILE A 265 -5.43 -14.49 39.24
N LYS A 266 -6.30 -13.95 38.41
CA LYS A 266 -6.69 -14.55 37.11
C LYS A 266 -5.46 -14.73 36.20
N LYS A 267 -4.65 -13.66 36.09
CA LYS A 267 -3.41 -13.66 35.27
C LYS A 267 -2.43 -14.75 35.74
N ASP A 268 -2.18 -14.82 37.06
CA ASP A 268 -1.30 -15.82 37.65
C ASP A 268 -1.80 -17.24 37.37
N TYR A 269 -3.11 -17.47 37.54
CA TYR A 269 -3.74 -18.76 37.26
C TYR A 269 -3.55 -19.15 35.77
N ILE A 270 -3.86 -18.26 34.84
CA ILE A 270 -3.72 -18.52 33.40
C ILE A 270 -2.27 -18.87 33.06
N ARG A 271 -1.32 -18.05 33.54
CA ARG A 271 0.13 -18.24 33.27
C ARG A 271 0.60 -19.57 33.85
N GLU A 272 0.19 -19.93 35.05
CA GLU A 272 0.56 -21.21 35.67
C GLU A 272 0.00 -22.41 34.89
N GLN A 273 -1.26 -22.38 34.46
CA GLN A 273 -1.86 -23.46 33.67
C GLN A 273 -1.09 -23.65 32.36
N ILE A 274 -0.76 -22.56 31.68
CA ILE A 274 -0.06 -22.61 30.39
C ILE A 274 1.39 -23.09 30.57
N LEU A 275 2.15 -22.49 31.52
CA LEU A 275 3.58 -22.82 31.69
C LEU A 275 3.80 -24.23 32.26
N LYS A 276 3.04 -24.62 33.27
CA LYS A 276 3.29 -25.87 34.00
C LYS A 276 2.53 -27.07 33.46
N LYS A 277 1.32 -26.83 32.90
CA LYS A 277 0.46 -27.92 32.44
C LYS A 277 0.26 -27.95 30.92
N GLY A 278 0.65 -26.89 30.22
CA GLY A 278 0.45 -26.74 28.77
C GLY A 278 -1.02 -26.66 28.38
N ILE A 279 -1.89 -26.19 29.30
CA ILE A 279 -3.34 -26.08 29.11
C ILE A 279 -3.72 -24.61 28.93
N ARG A 280 -4.34 -24.29 27.82
CA ARG A 280 -4.80 -22.93 27.48
C ARG A 280 -6.22 -22.70 28.04
N PRO A 281 -6.66 -21.41 28.18
CA PRO A 281 -7.97 -21.10 28.74
C PRO A 281 -9.18 -21.81 28.08
N ASP A 282 -9.09 -22.10 26.78
CA ASP A 282 -10.12 -22.83 26.02
C ASP A 282 -9.86 -24.35 25.92
N GLY A 283 -8.80 -24.84 26.58
CA GLY A 283 -8.45 -26.26 26.62
C GLY A 283 -7.52 -26.73 25.52
N ARG A 284 -7.18 -25.86 24.53
CA ARG A 284 -6.25 -26.23 23.45
C ARG A 284 -4.82 -26.46 23.96
N LYS A 285 -4.05 -27.23 23.18
CA LYS A 285 -2.60 -27.38 23.32
C LYS A 285 -1.90 -26.12 22.77
N LEU A 286 -0.63 -25.93 23.13
CA LEU A 286 0.13 -24.72 22.77
C LEU A 286 0.20 -24.45 21.25
N THR A 287 0.31 -25.50 20.44
CA THR A 287 0.43 -25.38 18.98
C THR A 287 -0.90 -25.47 18.22
N GLU A 288 -1.97 -25.73 18.94
CA GLU A 288 -3.29 -26.01 18.34
C GLU A 288 -3.99 -24.72 17.89
N ILE A 289 -4.54 -24.77 16.65
CA ILE A 289 -5.26 -23.65 16.02
C ILE A 289 -6.76 -23.91 16.13
N ARG A 290 -7.52 -22.85 16.33
CA ARG A 290 -8.98 -22.90 16.36
C ARG A 290 -9.56 -23.37 15.01
N PRO A 291 -10.78 -23.92 14.98
CA PRO A 291 -11.40 -24.33 13.71
C PRO A 291 -11.41 -23.20 12.68
N LEU A 292 -11.10 -23.54 11.43
CA LEU A 292 -10.98 -22.60 10.31
C LEU A 292 -12.10 -22.83 9.30
N ALA A 293 -12.61 -21.74 8.73
CA ALA A 293 -13.52 -21.78 7.58
C ALA A 293 -13.20 -20.60 6.65
N SER A 294 -13.19 -20.88 5.35
CA SER A 294 -12.92 -19.89 4.30
C SER A 294 -13.98 -20.01 3.21
N GLU A 295 -14.57 -18.89 2.83
CA GLU A 295 -15.60 -18.82 1.79
C GLU A 295 -15.28 -17.68 0.83
N VAL A 296 -15.59 -17.88 -0.46
CA VAL A 296 -15.44 -16.84 -1.48
C VAL A 296 -16.77 -16.55 -2.14
N SER A 297 -16.88 -15.45 -2.87
CA SER A 297 -18.12 -15.02 -3.55
C SER A 297 -19.30 -14.89 -2.56
N PHE A 298 -18.99 -14.50 -1.33
CA PHE A 298 -19.99 -14.38 -0.27
C PHE A 298 -21.02 -13.27 -0.60
N LEU A 299 -20.55 -12.17 -1.20
CA LEU A 299 -21.41 -11.07 -1.62
C LEU A 299 -21.54 -11.08 -3.16
N PRO A 300 -22.77 -11.22 -3.71
CA PRO A 300 -22.94 -11.49 -5.14
C PRO A 300 -22.67 -10.32 -6.09
N ARG A 301 -22.65 -9.07 -5.60
CA ARG A 301 -22.49 -7.89 -6.47
C ARG A 301 -21.15 -7.19 -6.33
N THR A 302 -20.32 -7.62 -5.41
CA THR A 302 -18.95 -7.06 -5.26
C THR A 302 -18.03 -7.59 -6.36
N HIS A 303 -16.88 -6.97 -6.54
CA HIS A 303 -15.90 -7.45 -7.51
C HIS A 303 -15.21 -8.73 -7.03
N GLY A 304 -15.05 -8.87 -5.71
CA GLY A 304 -14.61 -10.10 -5.05
C GLY A 304 -14.89 -10.00 -3.56
N SER A 305 -15.16 -11.13 -2.91
CA SER A 305 -15.37 -11.15 -1.46
C SER A 305 -14.88 -12.47 -0.87
N GLY A 306 -14.33 -12.37 0.35
CA GLY A 306 -13.87 -13.50 1.13
C GLY A 306 -14.33 -13.38 2.57
N LEU A 307 -14.91 -14.45 3.11
CA LEU A 307 -15.26 -14.54 4.52
C LEU A 307 -14.32 -15.56 5.17
N PHE A 308 -13.52 -15.09 6.11
CA PHE A 308 -12.58 -15.92 6.85
C PHE A 308 -13.01 -16.01 8.31
N THR A 309 -13.12 -17.24 8.81
CA THR A 309 -13.53 -17.52 10.20
C THR A 309 -12.45 -18.36 10.88
N ARG A 310 -12.06 -17.99 12.08
CA ARG A 310 -11.13 -18.71 12.94
C ARG A 310 -11.68 -18.70 14.36
N GLY A 311 -12.30 -19.79 14.74
CA GLY A 311 -13.05 -19.86 16.01
C GLY A 311 -14.11 -18.78 16.05
N GLN A 312 -14.02 -17.91 17.02
CA GLN A 312 -14.96 -16.78 17.22
C GLN A 312 -14.58 -15.52 16.44
N THR A 313 -13.44 -15.52 15.76
CA THR A 313 -13.01 -14.37 14.97
C THR A 313 -13.47 -14.54 13.52
N GLN A 314 -14.17 -13.53 13.00
CA GLN A 314 -14.71 -13.55 11.65
C GLN A 314 -14.49 -12.22 10.96
N VAL A 315 -13.95 -12.23 9.74
CA VAL A 315 -13.69 -11.03 8.93
C VAL A 315 -14.24 -11.24 7.53
N LEU A 316 -15.01 -10.27 7.05
CA LEU A 316 -15.48 -10.19 5.66
C LEU A 316 -14.59 -9.19 4.92
N SER A 317 -13.83 -9.67 3.96
CA SER A 317 -12.99 -8.81 3.13
C SER A 317 -13.62 -8.66 1.74
N ILE A 318 -13.62 -7.44 1.22
CA ILE A 318 -14.29 -7.06 -0.04
C ILE A 318 -13.27 -6.34 -0.92
N ALA A 319 -13.04 -6.87 -2.12
CA ALA A 319 -12.16 -6.26 -3.11
C ALA A 319 -12.97 -5.45 -4.12
N THR A 320 -12.52 -4.22 -4.39
CA THR A 320 -13.08 -3.32 -5.41
C THR A 320 -11.96 -2.93 -6.37
N LEU A 321 -12.23 -3.03 -7.67
CA LEU A 321 -11.30 -2.71 -8.74
C LEU A 321 -11.75 -1.44 -9.44
N GLY A 322 -10.81 -0.54 -9.72
CA GLY A 322 -11.08 0.70 -10.45
C GLY A 322 -9.96 1.02 -11.43
N GLY A 323 -10.13 2.07 -12.22
CA GLY A 323 -9.07 2.56 -13.10
C GLY A 323 -7.87 3.08 -12.30
N THR A 324 -6.69 3.07 -12.91
CA THR A 324 -5.44 3.49 -12.26
C THR A 324 -5.54 4.90 -11.66
N GLN A 325 -6.27 5.80 -12.30
CA GLN A 325 -6.50 7.17 -11.83
C GLN A 325 -7.24 7.25 -10.48
N MET A 326 -7.78 6.14 -9.99
CA MET A 326 -8.44 6.05 -8.68
C MET A 326 -7.46 5.72 -7.55
N GLY A 327 -6.17 5.58 -7.87
CA GLY A 327 -5.11 5.44 -6.87
C GLY A 327 -5.05 6.65 -5.95
N GLN A 328 -4.57 6.44 -4.74
CA GLN A 328 -4.40 7.51 -3.75
C GLN A 328 -3.06 8.21 -3.93
N LEU A 329 -3.10 9.52 -4.13
CA LEU A 329 -1.87 10.31 -4.14
C LEU A 329 -1.46 10.61 -2.69
N LEU A 330 -0.28 10.16 -2.30
CA LEU A 330 0.31 10.45 -1.00
C LEU A 330 1.41 11.50 -1.17
N GLU A 331 1.24 12.62 -0.48
CA GLU A 331 2.25 13.70 -0.44
C GLU A 331 2.93 13.69 0.93
N SER A 332 4.23 13.62 0.93
CA SER A 332 5.03 13.63 2.17
C SER A 332 6.26 14.50 2.00
N ALA A 333 7.04 14.64 3.07
CA ALA A 333 8.32 15.32 3.02
C ALA A 333 9.32 14.63 2.07
N GLU A 334 9.10 13.36 1.79
CA GLU A 334 9.97 12.54 0.93
C GLU A 334 9.58 12.58 -0.55
N GLY A 335 8.38 13.09 -0.87
CA GLY A 335 7.91 13.20 -2.24
C GLY A 335 6.43 12.86 -2.40
N GLU A 336 6.02 12.71 -3.65
CA GLU A 336 4.70 12.24 -4.04
C GLU A 336 4.81 10.76 -4.42
N GLN A 337 3.88 9.97 -3.93
CA GLN A 337 3.79 8.55 -4.26
C GLN A 337 2.34 8.22 -4.60
N GLU A 338 2.12 7.51 -5.67
CA GLU A 338 0.79 6.99 -6.00
C GLU A 338 0.64 5.60 -5.36
N LYS A 339 -0.37 5.48 -4.54
CA LYS A 339 -0.71 4.25 -3.85
C LYS A 339 -1.87 3.58 -4.60
N ARG A 340 -1.57 2.54 -5.34
CA ARG A 340 -2.53 1.82 -6.20
C ARG A 340 -3.27 0.71 -5.44
N TYR A 341 -2.64 0.11 -4.44
CA TYR A 341 -3.26 -0.89 -3.55
C TYR A 341 -3.54 -0.24 -2.20
N ILE A 342 -4.79 -0.30 -1.76
CA ILE A 342 -5.29 0.36 -0.55
C ILE A 342 -6.05 -0.66 0.28
N HIS A 343 -5.71 -0.76 1.58
CA HIS A 343 -6.43 -1.64 2.50
C HIS A 343 -7.09 -0.80 3.60
N HIS A 344 -8.40 -0.82 3.67
CA HIS A 344 -9.19 -0.22 4.76
C HIS A 344 -9.69 -1.31 5.70
N TYR A 345 -9.77 -0.99 6.96
CA TYR A 345 -10.12 -1.93 8.01
C TYR A 345 -11.13 -1.27 8.96
N SER A 346 -12.15 -2.00 9.34
CA SER A 346 -13.23 -1.51 10.20
C SER A 346 -13.50 -2.54 11.31
N MET A 347 -13.51 -2.07 12.54
CA MET A 347 -13.76 -2.90 13.72
C MET A 347 -14.72 -2.19 14.68
N PRO A 348 -16.02 -2.17 14.37
CA PRO A 348 -17.02 -1.54 15.23
C PRO A 348 -17.12 -2.20 16.60
N PRO A 349 -17.59 -1.49 17.64
CA PRO A 349 -17.67 -2.02 19.01
C PRO A 349 -18.43 -3.35 19.15
N PHE A 350 -19.47 -3.56 18.34
CA PHE A 350 -20.26 -4.80 18.41
C PHE A 350 -19.41 -6.06 18.18
N THR A 351 -18.26 -5.94 17.51
CA THR A 351 -17.39 -7.08 17.18
C THR A 351 -16.83 -7.77 18.44
N THR A 352 -16.71 -7.03 19.54
CA THR A 352 -16.28 -7.54 20.86
C THR A 352 -17.45 -7.66 21.84
N GLY A 353 -18.68 -7.46 21.37
CA GLY A 353 -19.87 -7.47 22.22
C GLY A 353 -20.06 -6.19 23.03
N GLU A 354 -19.33 -5.12 22.69
CA GLU A 354 -19.36 -3.87 23.44
C GLU A 354 -20.32 -2.84 22.83
N VAL A 355 -20.84 -1.97 23.68
CA VAL A 355 -21.58 -0.76 23.26
C VAL A 355 -20.58 0.38 23.17
N GLY A 356 -20.54 1.04 22.02
CA GLY A 356 -19.61 2.16 21.81
C GLY A 356 -20.01 3.03 20.64
N ARG A 357 -19.35 4.16 20.50
CA ARG A 357 -19.56 5.07 19.36
C ARG A 357 -19.06 4.45 18.07
N VAL A 358 -19.86 4.53 17.03
CA VAL A 358 -19.47 4.23 15.66
C VAL A 358 -19.23 5.59 14.98
N GLY A 359 -18.04 5.78 14.44
CA GLY A 359 -17.66 7.08 13.85
C GLY A 359 -16.36 7.00 13.07
N ASN A 360 -15.48 7.96 13.31
CA ASN A 360 -14.19 8.03 12.62
C ASN A 360 -13.31 6.84 12.98
N VAL A 361 -12.52 6.40 12.00
CA VAL A 361 -11.57 5.29 12.16
C VAL A 361 -10.53 5.62 13.24
N GLY A 362 -10.38 4.73 14.19
CA GLY A 362 -9.42 4.88 15.28
C GLY A 362 -8.00 4.50 14.89
N ARG A 363 -7.03 4.88 15.72
CA ARG A 363 -5.61 4.54 15.49
C ARG A 363 -5.38 3.04 15.37
N ARG A 364 -6.08 2.24 16.17
CA ARG A 364 -5.99 0.77 16.15
C ARG A 364 -6.41 0.23 14.77
N GLU A 365 -7.52 0.74 14.24
CA GLU A 365 -8.03 0.34 12.92
C GLU A 365 -7.05 0.72 11.81
N ILE A 366 -6.47 1.92 11.87
CA ILE A 366 -5.45 2.37 10.91
C ILE A 366 -4.24 1.43 10.96
N GLY A 367 -3.75 1.10 12.14
CA GLY A 367 -2.59 0.21 12.32
C GLY A 367 -2.85 -1.21 11.83
N HIS A 368 -4.03 -1.77 12.14
CA HIS A 368 -4.41 -3.11 11.67
C HIS A 368 -4.55 -3.16 10.14
N GLY A 369 -5.16 -2.12 9.56
CA GLY A 369 -5.27 -2.00 8.10
C GLY A 369 -3.91 -1.89 7.42
N ALA A 370 -3.02 -1.08 7.97
CA ALA A 370 -1.66 -0.89 7.46
C ALA A 370 -0.85 -2.20 7.50
N LEU A 371 -0.98 -2.97 8.58
CA LEU A 371 -0.31 -4.28 8.70
C LEU A 371 -0.83 -5.27 7.65
N ALA A 372 -2.14 -5.35 7.46
CA ALA A 372 -2.73 -6.23 6.45
C ALA A 372 -2.32 -5.80 5.04
N GLU A 373 -2.29 -4.50 4.76
CA GLU A 373 -1.84 -3.94 3.49
C GLU A 373 -0.37 -4.31 3.22
N LYS A 374 0.50 -4.09 4.21
CA LYS A 374 1.93 -4.42 4.14
C LYS A 374 2.14 -5.91 3.85
N ALA A 375 1.31 -6.77 4.47
CA ALA A 375 1.40 -8.22 4.30
C ALA A 375 1.08 -8.67 2.86
N LEU A 376 0.11 -8.01 2.20
CA LEU A 376 -0.33 -8.36 0.85
C LEU A 376 0.47 -7.66 -0.26
N MET A 377 1.09 -6.52 0.04
CA MET A 377 1.77 -5.67 -0.96
C MET A 377 2.75 -6.46 -1.84
N PRO A 378 3.60 -7.34 -1.31
CA PRO A 378 4.59 -8.07 -2.15
C PRO A 378 3.98 -9.00 -3.19
N VAL A 379 2.73 -9.42 -3.01
CA VAL A 379 2.07 -10.35 -3.95
C VAL A 379 1.12 -9.65 -4.91
N ILE A 380 0.91 -8.34 -4.76
CA ILE A 380 0.07 -7.55 -5.67
C ILE A 380 0.80 -7.43 -7.02
N PRO A 381 0.14 -7.75 -8.14
CA PRO A 381 0.78 -7.68 -9.46
C PRO A 381 1.10 -6.22 -9.85
N SER A 382 2.12 -6.03 -10.68
CA SER A 382 2.49 -4.71 -11.20
C SER A 382 1.38 -4.13 -12.08
N VAL A 383 1.43 -2.82 -12.32
CA VAL A 383 0.43 -2.14 -13.16
C VAL A 383 0.46 -2.66 -14.62
N GLU A 384 1.61 -3.10 -15.09
CA GLU A 384 1.76 -3.68 -16.45
C GLU A 384 1.00 -5.01 -16.58
N VAL A 385 0.98 -5.79 -15.51
CA VAL A 385 0.31 -7.10 -15.47
C VAL A 385 -1.19 -6.94 -15.19
N PHE A 386 -1.55 -6.02 -14.27
CA PHE A 386 -2.93 -5.84 -13.83
C PHE A 386 -3.20 -4.35 -13.62
N PRO A 387 -3.67 -3.63 -14.66
CA PRO A 387 -3.73 -2.16 -14.66
C PRO A 387 -4.95 -1.60 -13.91
N TYR A 388 -5.10 -1.98 -12.65
CA TYR A 388 -6.20 -1.55 -11.77
C TYR A 388 -5.67 -0.90 -10.50
N ALA A 389 -6.39 0.10 -10.02
CA ALA A 389 -6.35 0.47 -8.61
C ALA A 389 -7.19 -0.57 -7.85
N ILE A 390 -6.68 -1.05 -6.73
CA ILE A 390 -7.26 -2.13 -5.94
C ILE A 390 -7.54 -1.62 -4.53
N ARG A 391 -8.80 -1.67 -4.10
CA ARG A 391 -9.18 -1.35 -2.72
C ARG A 391 -9.74 -2.60 -2.06
N VAL A 392 -9.15 -3.00 -0.93
CA VAL A 392 -9.70 -4.05 -0.08
C VAL A 392 -10.26 -3.38 1.17
N VAL A 393 -11.47 -3.73 1.55
CA VAL A 393 -12.07 -3.33 2.84
C VAL A 393 -12.25 -4.61 3.65
N SER A 394 -11.68 -4.65 4.86
CA SER A 394 -11.89 -5.76 5.78
C SER A 394 -12.84 -5.29 6.90
N GLU A 395 -14.03 -5.84 6.92
CA GLU A 395 -15.06 -5.59 7.94
C GLU A 395 -15.00 -6.71 8.96
N VAL A 396 -14.63 -6.38 10.18
CA VAL A 396 -14.64 -7.36 11.27
C VAL A 396 -16.09 -7.61 11.69
N MET A 397 -16.50 -8.87 11.69
CA MET A 397 -17.86 -9.29 12.06
C MET A 397 -17.91 -9.74 13.52
N SER A 398 -16.83 -10.39 13.98
CA SER A 398 -16.67 -10.83 15.37
C SER A 398 -15.18 -10.92 15.71
N SER A 399 -14.81 -10.65 16.93
CA SER A 399 -13.41 -10.57 17.35
C SER A 399 -13.14 -11.26 18.68
N ASN A 400 -12.29 -12.29 18.65
CA ASN A 400 -11.64 -12.87 19.81
C ASN A 400 -10.21 -13.27 19.45
N GLY A 401 -9.33 -12.27 19.40
CA GLY A 401 -7.91 -12.43 19.03
C GLY A 401 -7.64 -12.20 17.55
N SER A 402 -6.60 -11.49 17.28
CA SER A 402 -5.99 -11.10 16.00
C SER A 402 -6.91 -11.03 14.75
N THR A 403 -7.71 -10.00 14.73
CA THR A 403 -8.54 -9.68 13.55
C THR A 403 -7.69 -9.20 12.37
N SER A 404 -6.51 -8.58 12.62
CA SER A 404 -5.60 -8.15 11.53
C SER A 404 -5.08 -9.35 10.73
N MET A 405 -4.71 -10.44 11.39
CA MET A 405 -4.25 -11.65 10.69
C MET A 405 -5.40 -12.39 10.00
N ALA A 406 -6.60 -12.35 10.56
CA ALA A 406 -7.81 -12.82 9.88
C ALA A 406 -8.11 -11.98 8.62
N SER A 407 -7.86 -10.66 8.69
CA SER A 407 -7.99 -9.75 7.52
C SER A 407 -7.00 -10.09 6.42
N VAL A 408 -5.79 -10.52 6.77
CA VAL A 408 -4.79 -10.96 5.78
C VAL A 408 -5.33 -12.18 5.01
N CYS A 409 -5.85 -13.18 5.72
CA CYS A 409 -6.44 -14.39 5.11
C CYS A 409 -7.67 -14.03 4.27
N GLY A 410 -8.57 -13.20 4.81
CA GLY A 410 -9.77 -12.74 4.10
C GLY A 410 -9.43 -11.95 2.84
N SER A 411 -8.37 -11.15 2.89
CA SER A 411 -7.89 -10.34 1.74
C SER A 411 -7.36 -11.23 0.62
N SER A 412 -6.61 -12.29 0.95
CA SER A 412 -6.18 -13.27 -0.05
C SER A 412 -7.38 -13.89 -0.76
N LEU A 413 -8.41 -14.29 0.00
CA LEU A 413 -9.67 -14.83 -0.55
C LEU A 413 -10.34 -13.81 -1.50
N ALA A 414 -10.51 -12.57 -1.03
CA ALA A 414 -11.21 -11.51 -1.79
C ALA A 414 -10.46 -11.12 -3.06
N LEU A 415 -9.14 -11.01 -3.00
CA LEU A 415 -8.29 -10.66 -4.16
C LEU A 415 -8.35 -11.78 -5.22
N MET A 416 -8.22 -13.04 -4.82
CA MET A 416 -8.32 -14.17 -5.74
C MET A 416 -9.72 -14.27 -6.35
N ASP A 417 -10.77 -14.08 -5.53
CA ASP A 417 -12.15 -14.07 -5.99
C ASP A 417 -12.42 -12.94 -7.00
N ALA A 418 -11.76 -11.80 -6.84
CA ALA A 418 -11.87 -10.65 -7.74
C ALA A 418 -11.13 -10.84 -9.07
N GLY A 419 -10.32 -11.89 -9.19
CA GLY A 419 -9.50 -12.11 -10.38
C GLY A 419 -8.20 -11.31 -10.38
N VAL A 420 -7.75 -10.80 -9.23
CA VAL A 420 -6.44 -10.15 -9.11
C VAL A 420 -5.37 -11.25 -9.14
N PRO A 421 -4.46 -11.25 -10.14
CA PRO A 421 -3.47 -12.33 -10.25
C PRO A 421 -2.32 -12.13 -9.26
N ILE A 422 -2.63 -12.23 -7.96
CA ILE A 422 -1.60 -12.20 -6.92
C ILE A 422 -0.62 -13.35 -7.15
N THR A 423 0.67 -13.10 -6.88
CA THR A 423 1.73 -14.08 -7.16
C THR A 423 1.64 -15.32 -6.25
N ALA A 424 1.06 -15.14 -5.05
CA ALA A 424 0.80 -16.23 -4.10
C ALA A 424 -0.20 -15.76 -3.05
N PRO A 425 -1.03 -16.64 -2.50
CA PRO A 425 -1.87 -16.26 -1.36
C PRO A 425 -1.02 -16.05 -0.11
N VAL A 426 -1.45 -15.12 0.73
CA VAL A 426 -0.81 -14.76 2.01
C VAL A 426 -1.74 -15.20 3.14
N SER A 427 -1.17 -15.80 4.17
CA SER A 427 -1.87 -16.07 5.42
C SER A 427 -1.15 -15.37 6.59
N GLY A 428 -1.83 -15.27 7.72
CA GLY A 428 -1.26 -14.65 8.90
C GLY A 428 -1.72 -15.34 10.18
N ILE A 429 -0.84 -15.31 11.19
CA ILE A 429 -1.12 -15.90 12.49
C ILE A 429 -0.64 -14.97 13.60
N ALA A 430 -1.33 -14.99 14.74
CA ALA A 430 -0.89 -14.32 15.96
C ALA A 430 -0.38 -15.36 16.94
N MET A 431 0.84 -15.14 17.41
CA MET A 431 1.54 -15.97 18.39
C MET A 431 1.56 -15.26 19.73
N GLY A 432 1.51 -16.01 20.79
CA GLY A 432 1.65 -15.50 22.16
C GLY A 432 2.83 -16.13 22.86
N LEU A 433 3.20 -15.53 23.96
CA LEU A 433 4.38 -15.96 24.74
C LEU A 433 4.10 -15.75 26.23
N ILE A 434 4.47 -16.72 27.03
CA ILE A 434 4.58 -16.54 28.48
C ILE A 434 5.98 -16.99 28.90
N ILE A 435 6.66 -16.13 29.66
CA ILE A 435 8.00 -16.40 30.19
C ILE A 435 7.96 -16.23 31.72
N ASP A 436 8.51 -17.20 32.43
CA ASP A 436 8.77 -17.07 33.86
C ASP A 436 10.12 -17.71 34.16
N GLY A 437 11.12 -16.86 34.36
CA GLY A 437 12.51 -17.32 34.53
C GLY A 437 12.99 -18.07 33.28
N LYS A 438 13.20 -19.36 33.41
CA LYS A 438 13.66 -20.24 32.31
C LYS A 438 12.52 -20.95 31.59
N ASP A 439 11.34 -20.90 32.17
CA ASP A 439 10.15 -21.55 31.60
C ASP A 439 9.54 -20.66 30.54
N VAL A 440 9.34 -21.23 29.36
CA VAL A 440 8.85 -20.51 28.18
C VAL A 440 7.72 -21.33 27.52
N ALA A 441 6.59 -20.70 27.28
CA ALA A 441 5.49 -21.29 26.52
C ALA A 441 5.14 -20.39 25.33
N ILE A 442 5.19 -20.95 24.12
CA ILE A 442 4.85 -20.25 22.89
C ILE A 442 3.52 -20.82 22.40
N MET A 443 2.53 -19.94 22.19
CA MET A 443 1.17 -20.32 21.80
C MET A 443 0.87 -19.88 20.37
N SER A 444 0.29 -20.80 19.58
CA SER A 444 -0.21 -20.48 18.24
C SER A 444 -1.66 -20.02 18.29
N ASP A 445 -2.03 -19.05 17.47
CA ASP A 445 -3.40 -18.56 17.33
C ASP A 445 -4.01 -18.17 18.68
N ILE A 446 -3.49 -17.08 19.23
CA ILE A 446 -3.94 -16.58 20.55
C ILE A 446 -5.31 -15.92 20.48
N MET A 447 -6.06 -16.07 21.57
CA MET A 447 -7.32 -15.37 21.84
C MET A 447 -7.06 -14.08 22.64
N GLY A 448 -8.07 -13.24 22.73
CA GLY A 448 -7.98 -11.99 23.50
C GLY A 448 -7.52 -12.19 24.96
N ILE A 449 -8.06 -13.19 25.64
CA ILE A 449 -7.68 -13.47 27.04
C ILE A 449 -6.18 -13.85 27.15
N GLU A 450 -5.64 -14.53 26.14
CA GLU A 450 -4.22 -14.91 26.10
C GLU A 450 -3.31 -13.71 25.74
N ASP A 451 -3.76 -12.85 24.84
CA ASP A 451 -3.08 -11.61 24.51
C ASP A 451 -2.96 -10.71 25.76
N PHE A 452 -4.07 -10.47 26.45
CA PHE A 452 -4.09 -9.59 27.63
C PHE A 452 -3.22 -10.11 28.78
N ASN A 453 -3.11 -11.43 28.94
CA ASN A 453 -2.40 -12.04 30.08
C ASN A 453 -1.02 -12.58 29.72
N GLY A 454 -0.63 -12.52 28.44
CA GLY A 454 0.66 -12.96 27.96
C GLY A 454 1.73 -11.85 27.91
N ASP A 455 2.92 -12.22 27.50
CA ASP A 455 4.11 -11.37 27.47
C ASP A 455 4.45 -10.85 26.05
N MET A 456 3.74 -11.31 25.02
CA MET A 456 4.03 -10.97 23.64
C MET A 456 2.76 -11.05 22.78
N ASP A 457 2.57 -10.06 21.94
CA ASP A 457 1.65 -10.10 20.80
C ASP A 457 2.52 -10.11 19.53
N PHE A 458 2.57 -11.26 18.86
CA PHE A 458 3.46 -11.49 17.73
C PHE A 458 2.67 -11.94 16.52
N LYS A 459 2.56 -11.06 15.54
CA LYS A 459 1.81 -11.31 14.30
C LYS A 459 2.79 -11.55 13.16
N VAL A 460 2.61 -12.66 12.46
CA VAL A 460 3.47 -13.06 11.34
C VAL A 460 2.60 -13.38 10.13
N ALA A 461 2.85 -12.71 9.02
CA ALA A 461 2.17 -12.94 7.75
C ALA A 461 3.19 -13.33 6.67
N GLY A 462 2.74 -14.14 5.73
CA GLY A 462 3.59 -14.54 4.60
C GLY A 462 2.91 -15.54 3.68
N THR A 463 3.63 -15.85 2.61
CA THR A 463 3.27 -16.88 1.64
C THR A 463 3.88 -18.23 2.04
N ALA A 464 3.69 -19.25 1.21
CA ALA A 464 4.38 -20.52 1.39
C ALA A 464 5.91 -20.40 1.29
N LYS A 465 6.40 -19.39 0.56
CA LYS A 465 7.84 -19.15 0.34
C LYS A 465 8.51 -18.42 1.50
N GLY A 466 7.83 -17.43 2.09
CA GLY A 466 8.47 -16.62 3.10
C GLY A 466 7.58 -15.54 3.70
N ILE A 467 8.17 -14.75 4.57
CA ILE A 467 7.52 -13.71 5.36
C ILE A 467 7.31 -12.45 4.52
N THR A 468 6.13 -11.83 4.66
CA THR A 468 5.80 -10.55 4.03
C THR A 468 5.58 -9.43 5.05
N ALA A 469 5.15 -9.75 6.28
CA ALA A 469 4.99 -8.74 7.32
C ALA A 469 5.10 -9.36 8.71
N ILE A 470 5.65 -8.58 9.63
CA ILE A 470 5.71 -8.92 11.07
C ILE A 470 5.34 -7.67 11.86
N GLN A 471 4.61 -7.89 12.95
CA GLN A 471 4.46 -6.93 14.04
C GLN A 471 4.66 -7.67 15.36
N LEU A 472 5.61 -7.19 16.16
CA LEU A 472 5.87 -7.72 17.49
C LEU A 472 5.79 -6.58 18.50
N ASP A 473 4.97 -6.78 19.52
CA ASP A 473 4.92 -5.93 20.71
C ASP A 473 5.14 -6.83 21.95
N VAL A 474 6.11 -6.50 22.77
CA VAL A 474 6.39 -7.26 24.00
C VAL A 474 6.02 -6.48 25.26
N LYS A 475 5.60 -7.22 26.25
CA LYS A 475 5.21 -6.73 27.58
C LYS A 475 6.20 -7.17 28.65
N THR A 476 7.37 -7.66 28.22
CA THR A 476 8.43 -8.20 29.07
C THR A 476 9.80 -7.73 28.60
N LEU A 477 10.79 -7.72 29.48
CA LEU A 477 12.18 -7.45 29.13
C LEU A 477 12.99 -8.75 28.95
N ASN A 478 12.32 -9.90 28.76
CA ASN A 478 12.97 -11.21 28.72
C ASN A 478 12.96 -11.88 27.34
N LEU A 479 12.47 -11.22 26.30
CA LEU A 479 12.45 -11.79 24.94
C LEU A 479 13.87 -11.81 24.35
N THR A 480 14.38 -13.02 24.10
CA THR A 480 15.69 -13.23 23.48
C THR A 480 15.56 -13.61 22.00
N PRO A 481 16.61 -13.41 21.19
CA PRO A 481 16.60 -13.89 19.79
C PRO A 481 16.32 -15.38 19.64
N SER A 482 16.77 -16.22 20.59
CA SER A 482 16.51 -17.67 20.57
C SER A 482 15.01 -17.98 20.75
N ILE A 483 14.32 -17.26 21.62
CA ILE A 483 12.87 -17.43 21.82
C ILE A 483 12.14 -16.96 20.55
N LEU A 484 12.57 -15.84 19.96
CA LEU A 484 12.00 -15.33 18.71
C LEU A 484 12.13 -16.33 17.58
N GLU A 485 13.30 -16.97 17.44
CA GLU A 485 13.55 -18.01 16.45
C GLU A 485 12.55 -19.18 16.59
N LYS A 486 12.34 -19.66 17.81
CA LYS A 486 11.36 -20.71 18.10
C LYS A 486 9.93 -20.29 17.79
N ALA A 487 9.57 -19.04 18.12
CA ALA A 487 8.24 -18.48 17.85
C ALA A 487 8.00 -18.37 16.33
N LEU A 488 9.00 -17.95 15.55
CA LEU A 488 8.92 -17.87 14.09
C LEU A 488 8.75 -19.25 13.46
N ALA A 489 9.50 -20.25 13.95
CA ALA A 489 9.38 -21.63 13.46
C ALA A 489 7.98 -22.21 13.73
N GLN A 490 7.44 -21.96 14.92
CA GLN A 490 6.07 -22.38 15.27
C GLN A 490 5.01 -21.61 14.45
N ALA A 491 5.22 -20.32 14.22
CA ALA A 491 4.35 -19.48 13.40
C ALA A 491 4.30 -19.99 11.94
N LYS A 492 5.42 -20.46 11.40
CA LYS A 492 5.48 -21.01 10.03
C LYS A 492 4.53 -22.20 9.88
N THR A 493 4.52 -23.11 10.86
CA THR A 493 3.59 -24.26 10.87
C THR A 493 2.14 -23.78 10.94
N GLY A 494 1.83 -22.85 11.82
CA GLY A 494 0.47 -22.31 11.97
C GLY A 494 0.01 -21.55 10.73
N ARG A 495 0.89 -20.74 10.11
CA ARG A 495 0.56 -20.07 8.84
C ARG A 495 0.24 -21.04 7.73
N ALA A 496 0.92 -22.20 7.68
CA ALA A 496 0.66 -23.24 6.68
C ALA A 496 -0.76 -23.81 6.83
N GLU A 497 -1.27 -24.00 8.06
CA GLU A 497 -2.64 -24.43 8.30
C GLU A 497 -3.66 -23.37 7.85
N MET A 498 -3.40 -22.09 8.18
CA MET A 498 -4.24 -20.97 7.73
C MET A 498 -4.27 -20.92 6.19
N LEU A 499 -3.10 -21.05 5.58
CA LEU A 499 -2.94 -21.00 4.12
C LEU A 499 -3.71 -22.15 3.44
N LYS A 500 -3.67 -23.34 4.04
CA LYS A 500 -4.42 -24.48 3.55
C LYS A 500 -5.93 -24.20 3.53
N SER A 501 -6.47 -23.59 4.58
CA SER A 501 -7.90 -23.20 4.61
C SER A 501 -8.24 -22.25 3.45
N VAL A 502 -7.37 -21.26 3.19
CA VAL A 502 -7.54 -20.30 2.09
C VAL A 502 -7.51 -21.02 0.74
N THR A 503 -6.51 -21.84 0.50
CA THR A 503 -6.32 -22.54 -0.79
C THR A 503 -7.35 -23.66 -1.04
N ASP A 504 -7.90 -24.25 0.01
CA ASP A 504 -9.02 -25.21 -0.12
C ASP A 504 -10.30 -24.50 -0.63
N ALA A 505 -10.51 -23.24 -0.25
CA ALA A 505 -11.66 -22.45 -0.71
C ALA A 505 -11.46 -21.89 -2.13
N ILE A 506 -10.25 -21.42 -2.45
CA ILE A 506 -9.87 -20.95 -3.77
C ILE A 506 -8.36 -21.16 -3.95
N SER A 507 -7.99 -22.05 -4.89
CA SER A 507 -6.60 -22.46 -5.07
C SER A 507 -5.76 -21.50 -5.92
N GLU A 508 -6.41 -20.73 -6.80
CA GLU A 508 -5.76 -19.77 -7.70
C GLU A 508 -6.71 -18.62 -8.01
N PRO A 509 -6.19 -17.45 -8.37
CA PRO A 509 -7.05 -16.33 -8.75
C PRO A 509 -7.97 -16.69 -9.93
N ARG A 510 -9.20 -16.16 -9.92
CA ARG A 510 -10.10 -16.30 -11.06
C ARG A 510 -9.45 -15.71 -12.30
N LYS A 511 -9.67 -16.31 -13.45
CA LYS A 511 -9.07 -15.94 -14.74
C LYS A 511 -9.57 -14.59 -15.26
N GLU A 512 -10.79 -14.22 -14.90
CA GLU A 512 -11.42 -12.97 -15.33
C GLU A 512 -11.93 -12.18 -14.12
N VAL A 513 -11.93 -10.86 -14.24
CA VAL A 513 -12.54 -9.98 -13.24
C VAL A 513 -14.08 -10.12 -13.30
N SER A 514 -14.73 -9.79 -12.18
CA SER A 514 -16.20 -9.78 -12.07
C SER A 514 -16.86 -9.03 -13.23
N LYS A 515 -18.03 -9.48 -13.64
CA LYS A 515 -18.86 -8.75 -14.63
C LYS A 515 -19.25 -7.35 -14.15
N TYR A 516 -19.18 -7.09 -12.85
CA TYR A 516 -19.47 -5.78 -12.26
C TYR A 516 -18.24 -4.87 -12.20
N ALA A 517 -17.05 -5.43 -12.36
CA ALA A 517 -15.81 -4.66 -12.35
C ALA A 517 -15.58 -4.00 -13.72
N PRO A 518 -15.01 -2.79 -13.76
CA PRO A 518 -14.61 -2.21 -15.05
C PRO A 518 -13.55 -3.10 -15.70
N LYS A 519 -13.65 -3.27 -17.01
CA LYS A 519 -12.62 -3.98 -17.78
C LYS A 519 -11.62 -2.94 -18.26
N ILE A 520 -10.33 -3.25 -18.14
CA ILE A 520 -9.25 -2.33 -18.51
C ILE A 520 -8.33 -3.00 -19.53
N LYS A 521 -8.01 -2.25 -20.59
CA LYS A 521 -7.08 -2.67 -21.63
C LYS A 521 -5.97 -1.62 -21.72
N MET A 522 -4.72 -2.07 -21.71
CA MET A 522 -3.57 -1.20 -21.95
C MET A 522 -3.16 -1.31 -23.41
N VAL A 523 -2.97 -0.16 -24.04
CA VAL A 523 -2.41 -0.05 -25.40
C VAL A 523 -1.29 0.99 -25.37
N LYS A 524 -0.48 1.03 -26.40
CA LYS A 524 0.59 2.01 -26.51
C LYS A 524 0.44 2.81 -27.80
N VAL A 525 0.60 4.11 -27.69
CA VAL A 525 0.60 5.03 -28.84
C VAL A 525 1.98 5.69 -28.92
N PRO A 526 2.52 5.92 -30.14
CA PRO A 526 3.77 6.68 -30.24
C PRO A 526 3.64 8.04 -29.57
N VAL A 527 4.69 8.48 -28.88
CA VAL A 527 4.70 9.72 -28.10
C VAL A 527 4.33 10.94 -28.96
N ASP A 528 4.79 10.98 -30.20
CA ASP A 528 4.48 12.06 -31.16
C ASP A 528 2.98 12.08 -31.56
N LYS A 529 2.25 10.98 -31.35
CA LYS A 529 0.82 10.86 -31.64
C LYS A 529 -0.10 11.18 -30.47
N ILE A 530 0.46 11.37 -29.27
CA ILE A 530 -0.32 11.72 -28.07
C ILE A 530 -1.16 12.99 -28.31
N GLY A 531 -0.56 14.01 -28.93
CA GLY A 531 -1.24 15.25 -29.27
C GLY A 531 -2.45 15.05 -30.17
N GLU A 532 -2.35 14.14 -31.14
CA GLU A 532 -3.43 13.77 -32.08
C GLU A 532 -4.55 13.03 -31.34
N LEU A 533 -4.21 12.08 -30.48
CA LEU A 533 -5.19 11.35 -29.66
C LEU A 533 -5.99 12.29 -28.75
N ILE A 534 -5.31 13.21 -28.10
CA ILE A 534 -5.96 14.18 -27.18
C ILE A 534 -6.78 15.21 -27.97
N GLY A 535 -6.20 15.74 -29.06
CA GLY A 535 -6.83 16.76 -29.90
C GLY A 535 -6.86 18.15 -29.25
N PRO A 536 -7.18 19.20 -30.01
CA PRO A 536 -7.22 20.56 -29.49
C PRO A 536 -8.18 20.71 -28.30
N GLY A 537 -7.63 21.13 -27.15
CA GLY A 537 -8.41 21.28 -25.93
C GLY A 537 -9.06 19.99 -25.41
N GLY A 538 -8.50 18.84 -25.79
CA GLY A 538 -9.01 17.54 -25.36
C GLY A 538 -10.28 17.07 -26.07
N LYS A 539 -10.65 17.71 -27.16
CA LYS A 539 -11.91 17.42 -27.89
C LYS A 539 -11.95 16.02 -28.50
N ALA A 540 -10.83 15.55 -29.08
CA ALA A 540 -10.78 14.25 -29.76
C ALA A 540 -10.96 13.11 -28.75
N ILE A 541 -10.21 13.15 -27.65
CA ILE A 541 -10.28 12.10 -26.62
C ILE A 541 -11.64 12.09 -25.92
N LYS A 542 -12.22 13.26 -25.65
CA LYS A 542 -13.56 13.36 -25.02
C LYS A 542 -14.65 12.78 -25.94
N LYS A 543 -14.55 13.05 -27.23
CA LYS A 543 -15.46 12.46 -28.22
C LYS A 543 -15.30 10.94 -28.27
N LEU A 544 -14.06 10.43 -28.34
CA LEU A 544 -13.79 8.99 -28.34
C LEU A 544 -14.40 8.32 -27.10
N MET A 545 -14.17 8.90 -25.90
CA MET A 545 -14.75 8.39 -24.65
C MET A 545 -16.29 8.36 -24.70
N ALA A 546 -16.92 9.42 -25.21
CA ALA A 546 -18.37 9.52 -25.32
C ALA A 546 -18.94 8.49 -26.32
N ASP A 547 -18.30 8.36 -27.49
CA ASP A 547 -18.77 7.46 -28.57
C ASP A 547 -18.63 5.98 -28.20
N THR A 548 -17.63 5.63 -27.36
CA THR A 548 -17.34 4.24 -26.98
C THR A 548 -17.86 3.88 -25.59
N GLY A 549 -18.29 4.86 -24.79
CA GLY A 549 -18.71 4.64 -23.40
C GLY A 549 -17.54 4.20 -22.50
N THR A 550 -16.32 4.68 -22.81
CA THR A 550 -15.10 4.31 -22.08
C THR A 550 -14.48 5.52 -21.36
N GLN A 551 -13.62 5.24 -20.42
CA GLN A 551 -12.69 6.22 -19.82
C GLN A 551 -11.31 5.92 -20.37
N ILE A 552 -10.59 6.95 -20.78
CA ILE A 552 -9.26 6.81 -21.39
C ILE A 552 -8.28 7.70 -20.65
N ASN A 553 -7.20 7.11 -20.13
CA ASN A 553 -6.11 7.81 -19.47
C ASN A 553 -4.83 7.65 -20.28
N VAL A 554 -4.16 8.76 -20.57
CA VAL A 554 -2.95 8.78 -21.41
C VAL A 554 -1.78 9.28 -20.57
N GLU A 555 -0.70 8.49 -20.57
CA GLU A 555 0.54 8.84 -19.88
C GLU A 555 1.54 9.48 -20.86
N ASP A 556 2.48 10.24 -20.33
CA ASP A 556 3.49 10.96 -21.15
C ASP A 556 4.42 10.02 -21.94
N ASP A 557 4.52 8.75 -21.56
CA ASP A 557 5.34 7.76 -22.26
C ASP A 557 4.60 7.05 -23.41
N GLY A 558 3.34 7.44 -23.66
CA GLY A 558 2.49 6.85 -24.70
C GLY A 558 1.65 5.66 -24.22
N SER A 559 1.73 5.27 -22.96
CA SER A 559 0.86 4.24 -22.38
C SER A 559 -0.56 4.78 -22.26
N VAL A 560 -1.56 4.00 -22.69
CA VAL A 560 -2.96 4.39 -22.67
C VAL A 560 -3.78 3.31 -21.97
N ALA A 561 -4.45 3.67 -20.89
CA ALA A 561 -5.37 2.79 -20.17
C ALA A 561 -6.81 3.09 -20.63
N ILE A 562 -7.48 2.09 -21.18
CA ILE A 562 -8.87 2.19 -21.62
C ILE A 562 -9.72 1.35 -20.68
N SER A 563 -10.67 1.96 -20.00
CA SER A 563 -11.56 1.26 -19.05
C SER A 563 -13.03 1.47 -19.39
N GLY A 564 -13.82 0.42 -19.17
CA GLY A 564 -15.25 0.47 -19.42
C GLY A 564 -15.93 -0.81 -18.94
N ILE A 565 -17.26 -0.77 -18.90
CA ILE A 565 -18.06 -1.94 -18.51
C ILE A 565 -18.32 -2.82 -19.74
N GLU A 566 -18.61 -2.20 -20.88
CA GLU A 566 -18.98 -2.89 -22.12
C GLU A 566 -17.75 -3.24 -22.95
N LYS A 567 -17.60 -4.52 -23.26
CA LYS A 567 -16.45 -5.05 -24.03
C LYS A 567 -16.34 -4.42 -25.42
N ASP A 568 -17.48 -4.21 -26.09
CA ASP A 568 -17.51 -3.66 -27.46
C ASP A 568 -16.97 -2.23 -27.51
N GLY A 569 -17.31 -1.41 -26.51
CA GLY A 569 -16.79 -0.05 -26.41
C GLY A 569 -15.29 -0.01 -26.25
N ILE A 570 -14.75 -0.89 -25.40
CA ILE A 570 -13.31 -1.02 -25.19
C ILE A 570 -12.60 -1.44 -26.48
N THR A 571 -13.15 -2.44 -27.19
CA THR A 571 -12.60 -2.92 -28.47
C THR A 571 -12.50 -1.79 -29.49
N LYS A 572 -13.58 -1.00 -29.64
CA LYS A 572 -13.63 0.16 -30.56
C LYS A 572 -12.59 1.22 -30.18
N ALA A 573 -12.44 1.52 -28.89
CA ALA A 573 -11.42 2.48 -28.43
C ALA A 573 -10.01 1.98 -28.68
N VAL A 574 -9.74 0.69 -28.45
CA VAL A 574 -8.45 0.04 -28.73
C VAL A 574 -8.13 0.15 -30.23
N GLU A 575 -9.05 -0.23 -31.08
CA GLU A 575 -8.87 -0.17 -32.55
C GLU A 575 -8.56 1.25 -33.01
N TYR A 576 -9.29 2.24 -32.48
CA TYR A 576 -9.04 3.64 -32.81
C TYR A 576 -7.61 4.07 -32.42
N ILE A 577 -7.18 3.76 -31.21
CA ILE A 577 -5.87 4.20 -30.68
C ILE A 577 -4.72 3.48 -31.38
N GLU A 578 -4.87 2.17 -31.62
CA GLU A 578 -3.88 1.40 -32.37
C GLU A 578 -3.78 1.90 -33.83
N GLY A 579 -4.91 2.27 -34.42
CA GLY A 579 -4.96 2.85 -35.76
C GLY A 579 -4.19 4.15 -35.91
N LEU A 580 -4.19 5.00 -34.86
CA LEU A 580 -3.40 6.24 -34.85
C LEU A 580 -1.90 5.97 -34.92
N GLY A 581 -1.44 4.90 -34.26
CA GLY A 581 -0.02 4.53 -34.22
C GLY A 581 0.45 3.75 -35.44
N LYS A 582 -0.47 3.23 -36.26
CA LYS A 582 -0.11 2.36 -37.38
C LYS A 582 0.48 3.14 -38.55
N GLU A 583 1.66 2.77 -39.02
CA GLU A 583 2.26 3.27 -40.26
C GLU A 583 1.56 2.57 -41.43
N ILE A 584 1.16 3.34 -42.42
CA ILE A 584 0.50 2.83 -43.62
C ILE A 584 1.58 2.46 -44.63
N MET A 585 1.50 1.24 -45.17
CA MET A 585 2.49 0.73 -46.14
C MET A 585 1.81 0.41 -47.47
N ALA A 586 2.57 0.61 -48.58
CA ALA A 586 2.10 0.25 -49.90
C ALA A 586 1.75 -1.24 -49.99
N GLY A 587 0.66 -1.55 -50.65
CA GLY A 587 0.14 -2.92 -50.81
C GLY A 587 -0.91 -3.31 -49.75
N GLU A 588 -1.03 -2.59 -48.65
CA GLU A 588 -2.06 -2.88 -47.63
C GLU A 588 -3.47 -2.60 -48.15
N ILE A 589 -4.42 -3.42 -47.72
CA ILE A 589 -5.84 -3.31 -48.12
C ILE A 589 -6.65 -2.91 -46.91
N TYR A 590 -7.53 -1.92 -47.06
CA TYR A 590 -8.42 -1.41 -46.01
C TYR A 590 -9.85 -1.37 -46.51
N GLU A 591 -10.81 -1.56 -45.60
CA GLU A 591 -12.19 -1.19 -45.79
C GLU A 591 -12.33 0.22 -45.21
N GLY A 592 -12.52 1.22 -46.05
CA GLY A 592 -12.62 2.63 -45.64
C GLY A 592 -13.97 3.24 -45.98
N GLU A 593 -14.27 4.39 -45.37
CA GLU A 593 -15.51 5.15 -45.59
C GLU A 593 -15.18 6.39 -46.43
N VAL A 594 -15.98 6.63 -47.47
CA VAL A 594 -15.86 7.83 -48.31
C VAL A 594 -16.29 9.06 -47.50
N VAL A 595 -15.36 9.96 -47.25
CA VAL A 595 -15.58 11.15 -46.37
C VAL A 595 -15.72 12.46 -47.20
N ARG A 596 -15.18 12.48 -48.41
CA ARG A 596 -15.28 13.67 -49.28
C ARG A 596 -15.09 13.24 -50.76
N ILE A 597 -15.82 13.87 -51.63
CA ILE A 597 -15.73 13.61 -53.07
C ILE A 597 -15.38 14.92 -53.80
N MET A 598 -14.48 14.81 -54.78
CA MET A 598 -14.08 15.87 -55.71
C MET A 598 -14.19 15.29 -57.12
N PRO A 599 -14.37 16.12 -58.18
CA PRO A 599 -14.50 15.57 -59.53
C PRO A 599 -13.34 14.63 -59.97
N PHE A 600 -12.12 14.86 -59.42
CA PHE A 600 -10.93 14.08 -59.78
C PHE A 600 -10.71 12.85 -58.88
N GLY A 601 -11.52 12.67 -57.83
CA GLY A 601 -11.33 11.52 -56.94
C GLY A 601 -12.10 11.61 -55.62
N ALA A 602 -12.02 10.54 -54.84
CA ALA A 602 -12.69 10.46 -53.52
C ALA A 602 -11.64 10.30 -52.43
N PHE A 603 -11.90 10.96 -51.31
CA PHE A 603 -11.11 10.79 -50.06
C PHE A 603 -11.82 9.73 -49.21
N VAL A 604 -11.04 8.73 -48.86
CA VAL A 604 -11.50 7.57 -48.08
C VAL A 604 -10.79 7.54 -46.75
N ASN A 605 -11.52 7.54 -45.69
CA ASN A 605 -10.95 7.37 -44.34
C ASN A 605 -10.66 5.89 -44.11
N ILE A 606 -9.38 5.52 -44.04
CA ILE A 606 -8.92 4.12 -43.92
C ILE A 606 -8.55 3.73 -42.52
N LEU A 607 -8.11 4.70 -41.71
CA LEU A 607 -7.79 4.55 -40.28
C LEU A 607 -8.15 5.85 -39.54
N PRO A 608 -8.33 5.82 -38.23
CA PRO A 608 -8.63 7.05 -37.47
C PRO A 608 -7.62 8.16 -37.80
N GLY A 609 -8.13 9.31 -38.23
CA GLY A 609 -7.33 10.48 -38.61
C GLY A 609 -6.52 10.33 -39.90
N LYS A 610 -6.68 9.25 -40.65
CA LYS A 610 -5.90 8.97 -41.88
C LYS A 610 -6.80 8.78 -43.08
N ASP A 611 -6.80 9.78 -43.93
CA ASP A 611 -7.55 9.76 -45.20
C ASP A 611 -6.56 9.49 -46.34
N GLY A 612 -6.95 8.65 -47.27
CA GLY A 612 -6.26 8.46 -48.53
C GLY A 612 -7.11 8.90 -49.72
N MET A 613 -6.51 9.20 -50.85
CA MET A 613 -7.19 9.65 -52.02
C MET A 613 -7.20 8.55 -53.10
N VAL A 614 -8.42 8.23 -53.57
CA VAL A 614 -8.62 7.36 -54.75
C VAL A 614 -8.88 8.28 -55.93
N HIS A 615 -7.97 8.31 -56.88
CA HIS A 615 -8.12 9.07 -58.14
C HIS A 615 -9.13 8.38 -59.05
N VAL A 616 -9.90 9.15 -59.87
CA VAL A 616 -10.92 8.59 -60.78
C VAL A 616 -10.36 7.45 -61.68
N SER A 617 -9.08 7.52 -62.06
CA SER A 617 -8.44 6.48 -62.85
C SER A 617 -8.27 5.13 -62.11
N ASP A 618 -8.36 5.17 -60.75
CA ASP A 618 -8.17 4.02 -59.87
C ASP A 618 -9.48 3.52 -59.26
N MET A 619 -10.64 4.07 -59.67
CA MET A 619 -11.97 3.73 -59.11
C MET A 619 -12.64 2.52 -59.78
N GLY A 620 -12.23 2.15 -60.98
CA GLY A 620 -12.82 1.03 -61.70
C GLY A 620 -11.98 0.60 -62.89
N GLU A 621 -12.34 -0.50 -63.52
CA GLU A 621 -11.62 -1.02 -64.70
C GLU A 621 -11.79 -0.14 -65.94
N GLY A 622 -12.92 0.58 -66.06
CA GLY A 622 -13.24 1.45 -67.19
C GLY A 622 -12.83 2.90 -66.96
N TYR A 623 -13.25 3.76 -67.90
CA TYR A 623 -13.08 5.22 -67.79
C TYR A 623 -14.13 5.79 -66.82
N VAL A 624 -13.69 6.52 -65.81
CA VAL A 624 -14.56 7.23 -64.83
C VAL A 624 -14.31 8.73 -65.04
N ALA A 625 -15.36 9.46 -65.43
CA ALA A 625 -15.29 10.90 -65.69
C ALA A 625 -15.40 11.73 -64.41
N ASP A 626 -16.21 11.28 -63.45
CA ASP A 626 -16.46 11.96 -62.19
C ASP A 626 -16.59 10.92 -61.05
N ALA A 627 -15.90 11.14 -59.96
CA ALA A 627 -15.93 10.25 -58.78
C ALA A 627 -17.35 10.04 -58.22
N ASN A 628 -18.23 11.05 -58.38
CA ASN A 628 -19.66 10.96 -57.96
C ASN A 628 -20.47 9.87 -58.70
N ASP A 629 -19.97 9.44 -59.89
CA ASP A 629 -20.62 8.38 -60.66
C ASP A 629 -20.36 6.97 -60.07
N VAL A 630 -19.35 6.83 -59.20
CA VAL A 630 -18.92 5.54 -58.69
C VAL A 630 -19.21 5.38 -57.21
N VAL A 631 -19.03 6.47 -56.39
CA VAL A 631 -19.13 6.40 -54.94
C VAL A 631 -19.91 7.60 -54.40
N LYS A 632 -20.52 7.44 -53.19
CA LYS A 632 -21.22 8.50 -52.42
C LYS A 632 -20.54 8.66 -51.09
N ILE A 633 -20.66 9.85 -50.47
CA ILE A 633 -20.21 10.12 -49.11
C ILE A 633 -20.92 9.14 -48.17
N GLY A 634 -20.16 8.46 -47.35
CA GLY A 634 -20.63 7.44 -46.41
C GLY A 634 -20.56 6.02 -46.94
N ASP A 635 -20.23 5.82 -48.23
CA ASP A 635 -20.04 4.46 -48.76
C ASP A 635 -18.83 3.80 -48.16
N LYS A 636 -18.96 2.50 -47.84
CA LYS A 636 -17.83 1.65 -47.41
C LYS A 636 -17.25 1.02 -48.66
N VAL A 637 -15.97 1.25 -48.88
CA VAL A 637 -15.26 0.77 -50.07
C VAL A 637 -13.98 0.05 -49.65
N GLN A 638 -13.65 -0.99 -50.39
CA GLN A 638 -12.37 -1.70 -50.22
C GLN A 638 -11.32 -1.00 -51.09
N VAL A 639 -10.22 -0.61 -50.46
CA VAL A 639 -9.14 0.13 -51.10
C VAL A 639 -7.78 -0.47 -50.77
N ARG A 640 -6.87 -0.45 -51.75
CA ARG A 640 -5.49 -0.87 -51.59
C ARG A 640 -4.60 0.37 -51.62
N VAL A 641 -3.58 0.40 -50.74
CA VAL A 641 -2.58 1.48 -50.71
C VAL A 641 -1.63 1.29 -51.90
N LYS A 642 -1.61 2.25 -52.80
CA LYS A 642 -0.66 2.27 -53.94
C LYS A 642 0.71 2.74 -53.51
N GLU A 643 0.75 3.88 -52.84
CA GLU A 643 1.99 4.50 -52.34
C GLU A 643 1.64 5.52 -51.24
N VAL A 644 2.63 5.78 -50.38
CA VAL A 644 2.63 6.93 -49.49
C VAL A 644 3.74 7.85 -50.02
N ASP A 645 3.37 9.07 -50.41
CA ASP A 645 4.33 9.99 -51.01
C ASP A 645 5.26 10.66 -49.97
N GLU A 646 6.26 11.39 -50.44
CA GLU A 646 7.25 12.08 -49.58
C GLU A 646 6.64 13.11 -48.64
N MET A 647 5.41 13.54 -48.90
CA MET A 647 4.64 14.47 -48.05
C MET A 647 3.70 13.72 -47.10
N GLY A 648 3.74 12.39 -47.04
CA GLY A 648 2.88 11.57 -46.19
C GLY A 648 1.46 11.38 -46.70
N ARG A 649 1.16 11.77 -47.96
CA ARG A 649 -0.20 11.61 -48.52
C ARG A 649 -0.36 10.17 -49.02
N VAL A 650 -1.50 9.56 -48.66
CA VAL A 650 -1.80 8.15 -49.02
C VAL A 650 -2.59 8.11 -50.32
N ASN A 651 -2.02 7.50 -51.35
CA ASN A 651 -2.66 7.26 -52.62
C ASN A 651 -3.24 5.84 -52.64
N LEU A 652 -4.54 5.75 -52.88
CA LEU A 652 -5.34 4.52 -52.80
C LEU A 652 -5.85 4.10 -54.21
N SER A 653 -6.16 2.82 -54.34
CA SER A 653 -6.81 2.26 -55.53
C SER A 653 -7.99 1.35 -55.06
N MET A 654 -9.09 1.39 -55.79
CA MET A 654 -10.18 0.41 -55.63
C MET A 654 -9.84 -0.87 -56.45
N ARG A 655 -8.75 -0.87 -57.23
CA ARG A 655 -8.24 -2.05 -57.94
C ARG A 655 -7.41 -2.87 -56.97
N MET A 656 -7.75 -4.12 -56.76
CA MET A 656 -7.06 -4.98 -55.79
C MET A 656 -5.79 -5.58 -56.38
N ASP A 657 -5.70 -5.72 -57.72
CA ASP A 657 -4.54 -6.27 -58.39
C ASP A 657 -3.57 -5.13 -58.80
N PRO A 658 -2.36 -5.06 -58.24
CA PRO A 658 -1.37 -4.04 -58.57
C PRO A 658 -0.96 -3.98 -60.05
N SER A 659 -1.07 -5.10 -60.75
CA SER A 659 -0.71 -5.15 -62.17
C SER A 659 -1.66 -4.33 -63.06
N THR A 660 -2.82 -3.97 -62.55
CA THR A 660 -3.84 -3.18 -63.25
C THR A 660 -3.70 -1.67 -63.02
N ASP A 661 -2.73 -1.24 -62.22
CA ASP A 661 -2.52 0.19 -61.91
C ASP A 661 -2.03 0.90 -63.19
N LYS A 662 -2.66 2.03 -63.49
CA LYS A 662 -2.29 2.86 -64.66
C LYS A 662 -1.01 3.65 -64.36
N PRO A 663 -0.08 3.79 -65.35
CA PRO A 663 1.14 4.60 -65.16
C PRO A 663 0.80 6.07 -64.88
N LYS A 664 1.70 6.76 -64.17
CA LYS A 664 1.51 8.19 -63.78
C LYS A 664 1.30 9.12 -64.97
N GLU A 665 1.80 8.76 -66.16
CA GLU A 665 1.70 9.59 -67.39
C GLU A 665 0.28 9.67 -67.97
N ASP A 666 -0.56 8.69 -67.68
CA ASP A 666 -1.95 8.64 -68.16
C ASP A 666 -2.96 9.37 -67.20
N ARG A 667 -2.44 10.12 -66.24
CA ARG A 667 -3.28 10.84 -65.24
C ARG A 667 -3.64 12.28 -65.60
N ARG A 668 -3.38 12.71 -66.83
CA ARG A 668 -3.81 14.05 -67.33
C ARG A 668 -5.30 14.01 -67.68
N PRO A 669 -6.07 15.10 -67.34
CA PRO A 669 -7.50 15.17 -67.63
C PRO A 669 -7.80 15.21 -69.15
#